data_6d8684ad2799a941e7b008542b440fe8
#
_entry.id   6d8684ad2799a941e7b008542b440fe8
#
_cell.length_a   1.000
_cell.length_b   1.000
_cell.length_c   1.000
_cell.angle_alpha   90.00
_cell.angle_beta   90.00
_cell.angle_gamma   90.00
#
_symmetry.space_group_name_H-M   'P 1'
#
loop_
_entity.id
_entity.type
_entity.pdbx_description
1 polymer ?
#
loop_
_entity_poly.entity_id
_entity_poly.type
_entity_poly.pdbx_seq_one_letter_code
_entity_poly.pdbx_strand_id
1 'polypeptide(L)'
;GENETMNMNNYTIKSQEAVQAAVQLAQEKGQQAIETGHLLRGVIEKGENITNFIFNKLGINSRNVLAALDRIVDGYPKVSGGSPYLSDEANKVLEKATKLAGEMGDQYVSLEHIILGLLSVKDPVSGLLKDAGMTEKETRAAIDELRKGSKVNSQSAEDNYDALGRYAINLNERARNGKLDPVIGRDDEIRRVLQILSRRTKNNPILIGEPGVGKTAIAEGLAQRIVNGDVPSNLASKSIYSLDMGALIAGAKYKGEFEERLKSVVNEVLASEGEIILFIDEIHTLVGAGKSDGAMDAANILKPALARGDLRAIGATTLNEYQKYFEQDKALERRFQKVMIDEPDVMSAISIMRGLKERYENHHKVRITDDAIIASVELSHRYISDRFLPDKAIDLVDEAAARLRLEMNSVPEEIDELDRKIKQLEIEKEAIKREGKSKKLDEIQKELADLNQERTKLRAQWESERSLIDEIQKDKDAIEQYKFEADRAEREGDYGKVAEIRYGKIKEAERRIEEVKAKLADMKHGNSLIREEVTEDDIAAVVSKWTGIPVNRMMQSERQKLLHLEDELHKRVVGQEMAITALADAVRRNRAGLQDAKRPIGSFIFLGTTGVGKTELAKALAEFLFDDESLMTRIDMSEYQERHSVSRLIGAPPGYVGYDEGGQLTEAVRRKPYSVVLLDEIEKAHPDVFNILLQVLDDGRLTDNKGRVVDFKNTIIIMTSNIGAHIIQERLKGIDENNRDEVLDKTNHEVYEMLKQTIRPEFLNRIDEIIMFAPLKKSEIVDIVRLQFNGVKKMLENNGIAIEISDKAVQWLAEAGYDPQFGARPVKRVIQRTLLNDLSKQILAEEVSKDSRIVVDVKDDKIVFENK
;
A
#
# COMPACT_ATOMS: atom_id res chain seq x y z
N GLY A 1 -14.78 41.89 -53.44
CA GLY A 1 -14.26 42.09 -52.15
C GLY A 1 -13.41 40.91 -51.71
N GLU A 2 -12.11 41.12 -51.74
CA GLU A 2 -11.10 40.18 -51.29
C GLU A 2 -11.30 39.91 -49.84
N ASN A 3 -11.28 38.62 -49.43
CA ASN A 3 -11.12 38.14 -48.10
C ASN A 3 -9.83 38.74 -47.53
N GLU A 4 -9.93 39.83 -46.80
CA GLU A 4 -8.88 40.18 -45.86
C GLU A 4 -8.83 39.07 -44.82
N THR A 5 -7.95 38.11 -45.06
CA THR A 5 -7.50 37.17 -44.03
C THR A 5 -6.96 38.03 -42.92
N MET A 6 -7.66 38.05 -41.77
CA MET A 6 -7.29 38.81 -40.60
C MET A 6 -5.87 38.36 -40.21
N ASN A 7 -4.93 39.31 -40.27
CA ASN A 7 -3.54 39.03 -39.88
C ASN A 7 -3.47 38.89 -38.35
N MET A 8 -3.49 37.65 -37.84
CA MET A 8 -3.44 37.34 -36.45
C MET A 8 -2.03 36.99 -35.93
N ASN A 9 -1.00 37.34 -36.73
CA ASN A 9 0.39 37.05 -36.35
C ASN A 9 0.83 37.74 -35.05
N ASN A 10 0.19 38.88 -34.74
CA ASN A 10 0.48 39.63 -33.52
C ASN A 10 -0.38 39.22 -32.31
N TYR A 11 -1.21 38.21 -32.48
CA TYR A 11 -2.07 37.72 -31.41
C TYR A 11 -1.42 36.52 -30.69
N THR A 12 -1.68 36.39 -29.40
CA THR A 12 -1.32 35.16 -28.66
C THR A 12 -2.13 34.00 -29.21
N ILE A 13 -1.65 32.80 -28.97
CA ILE A 13 -2.35 31.58 -29.39
C ILE A 13 -3.76 31.52 -28.80
N LYS A 14 -3.94 31.89 -27.55
CA LYS A 14 -5.23 31.94 -26.88
C LYS A 14 -6.18 32.98 -27.53
N SER A 15 -5.65 34.15 -27.88
CA SER A 15 -6.43 35.18 -28.60
C SER A 15 -6.87 34.71 -29.97
N GLN A 16 -6.01 34.04 -30.72
CA GLN A 16 -6.37 33.45 -32.03
C GLN A 16 -7.46 32.39 -31.83
N GLU A 17 -7.34 31.53 -30.86
CA GLU A 17 -8.34 30.49 -30.54
C GLU A 17 -9.69 31.12 -30.14
N ALA A 18 -9.67 32.23 -29.39
CA ALA A 18 -10.88 32.92 -28.96
C ALA A 18 -11.61 33.51 -30.15
N VAL A 19 -10.89 34.12 -31.07
CA VAL A 19 -11.47 34.68 -32.31
C VAL A 19 -12.03 33.56 -33.20
N GLN A 20 -11.32 32.48 -33.36
CA GLN A 20 -11.80 31.31 -34.09
C GLN A 20 -13.05 30.70 -33.44
N ALA A 21 -13.11 30.62 -32.14
CA ALA A 21 -14.28 30.14 -31.39
C ALA A 21 -15.49 31.09 -31.62
N ALA A 22 -15.25 32.40 -31.70
CA ALA A 22 -16.27 33.37 -31.99
C ALA A 22 -16.84 33.17 -33.42
N VAL A 23 -15.99 32.95 -34.39
CA VAL A 23 -16.39 32.68 -35.80
C VAL A 23 -17.20 31.38 -35.83
N GLN A 24 -16.74 30.33 -35.18
CA GLN A 24 -17.41 29.03 -35.15
C GLN A 24 -18.81 29.15 -34.49
N LEU A 25 -18.91 29.87 -33.40
CA LEU A 25 -20.17 30.05 -32.68
C LEU A 25 -21.21 30.80 -33.58
N ALA A 26 -20.76 31.84 -34.26
CA ALA A 26 -21.62 32.57 -35.20
C ALA A 26 -22.11 31.64 -36.32
N GLN A 27 -21.26 30.82 -36.89
CA GLN A 27 -21.61 29.83 -37.91
C GLN A 27 -22.60 28.79 -37.40
N GLU A 28 -22.38 28.23 -36.22
CA GLU A 28 -23.27 27.23 -35.61
C GLU A 28 -24.68 27.79 -35.37
N LYS A 29 -24.77 29.06 -35.03
CA LYS A 29 -26.08 29.75 -34.81
C LYS A 29 -26.69 30.35 -36.09
N GLY A 30 -26.07 30.15 -37.24
CA GLY A 30 -26.56 30.70 -38.49
C GLY A 30 -26.48 32.22 -38.57
N GLN A 31 -25.59 32.84 -37.84
CA GLN A 31 -25.37 34.29 -37.78
C GLN A 31 -24.19 34.66 -38.69
N GLN A 32 -24.37 35.57 -39.61
CA GLN A 32 -23.32 35.92 -40.55
C GLN A 32 -22.33 36.92 -39.96
N ALA A 33 -22.80 37.88 -39.19
CA ALA A 33 -21.95 38.88 -38.55
C ALA A 33 -21.36 38.31 -37.27
N ILE A 34 -20.04 38.40 -37.14
CA ILE A 34 -19.34 38.05 -35.89
C ILE A 34 -19.38 39.27 -34.99
N GLU A 35 -20.21 39.21 -33.96
CA GLU A 35 -20.49 40.28 -33.03
C GLU A 35 -19.58 40.24 -31.81
N THR A 36 -19.62 41.33 -31.04
CA THR A 36 -18.89 41.41 -29.76
C THR A 36 -19.29 40.29 -28.76
N GLY A 37 -20.54 39.85 -28.79
CA GLY A 37 -21.02 38.74 -27.97
C GLY A 37 -20.33 37.42 -28.31
N HIS A 38 -20.08 37.16 -29.58
CA HIS A 38 -19.31 36.00 -30.01
C HIS A 38 -17.88 36.10 -29.55
N LEU A 39 -17.26 37.28 -29.62
CA LEU A 39 -15.89 37.49 -29.14
C LEU A 39 -15.77 37.23 -27.63
N LEU A 40 -16.70 37.76 -26.84
CA LEU A 40 -16.68 37.56 -25.40
C LEU A 40 -16.89 36.08 -25.06
N ARG A 41 -17.79 35.41 -25.74
CA ARG A 41 -18.00 33.96 -25.53
C ARG A 41 -16.76 33.18 -25.87
N GLY A 42 -16.05 33.50 -26.93
CA GLY A 42 -14.79 32.88 -27.30
C GLY A 42 -13.68 33.12 -26.27
N VAL A 43 -13.59 34.34 -25.75
CA VAL A 43 -12.64 34.70 -24.67
C VAL A 43 -12.91 33.89 -23.40
N ILE A 44 -14.17 33.77 -23.01
CA ILE A 44 -14.55 33.00 -21.83
C ILE A 44 -14.24 31.50 -22.00
N GLU A 45 -14.55 30.95 -23.18
CA GLU A 45 -14.31 29.53 -23.48
C GLU A 45 -12.83 29.18 -23.52
N LYS A 46 -12.00 29.97 -24.17
CA LYS A 46 -10.59 29.70 -24.40
C LYS A 46 -9.65 30.26 -23.32
N GLY A 47 -10.10 31.25 -22.58
CA GLY A 47 -9.34 31.89 -21.51
C GLY A 47 -10.05 31.80 -20.18
N GLU A 48 -10.58 30.63 -19.81
CA GLU A 48 -11.37 30.44 -18.60
C GLU A 48 -10.60 30.85 -17.34
N ASN A 49 -9.31 30.54 -17.28
CA ASN A 49 -8.45 30.90 -16.15
C ASN A 49 -8.33 32.45 -16.00
N ILE A 50 -8.22 33.17 -17.10
CA ILE A 50 -8.08 34.62 -17.09
C ILE A 50 -9.41 35.28 -16.72
N THR A 51 -10.48 34.88 -17.38
CA THR A 51 -11.81 35.42 -17.10
C THR A 51 -12.30 35.12 -15.70
N ASN A 52 -12.07 33.92 -15.21
CA ASN A 52 -12.42 33.54 -13.85
C ASN A 52 -11.62 34.34 -12.81
N PHE A 53 -10.34 34.57 -13.03
CA PHE A 53 -9.52 35.40 -12.14
C PHE A 53 -10.07 36.82 -12.06
N ILE A 54 -10.33 37.45 -13.22
CA ILE A 54 -10.84 38.81 -13.30
C ILE A 54 -12.24 38.90 -12.66
N PHE A 55 -13.13 37.96 -12.95
CA PHE A 55 -14.48 37.94 -12.39
C PHE A 55 -14.46 37.76 -10.87
N ASN A 56 -13.64 36.86 -10.38
CA ASN A 56 -13.52 36.64 -8.94
C ASN A 56 -12.98 37.88 -8.22
N LYS A 57 -11.97 38.55 -8.79
CA LYS A 57 -11.40 39.77 -8.22
C LYS A 57 -12.42 40.91 -8.15
N LEU A 58 -13.30 41.01 -9.14
CA LEU A 58 -14.29 42.04 -9.21
C LEU A 58 -15.62 41.65 -8.56
N GLY A 59 -15.70 40.44 -7.97
CA GLY A 59 -16.92 39.96 -7.31
C GLY A 59 -18.05 39.65 -8.30
N ILE A 60 -17.76 39.32 -9.53
CA ILE A 60 -18.75 39.07 -10.61
C ILE A 60 -19.12 37.57 -10.62
N ASN A 61 -20.41 37.29 -10.68
CA ASN A 61 -20.93 35.95 -10.88
C ASN A 61 -20.86 35.55 -12.37
N SER A 62 -19.95 34.67 -12.71
CA SER A 62 -19.72 34.22 -14.09
C SER A 62 -20.95 33.57 -14.74
N ARG A 63 -21.75 32.84 -13.95
CA ARG A 63 -22.99 32.20 -14.46
C ARG A 63 -24.02 33.20 -14.93
N ASN A 64 -24.19 34.31 -14.19
CA ASN A 64 -25.12 35.36 -14.55
C ASN A 64 -24.67 36.08 -15.82
N VAL A 65 -23.37 36.34 -15.94
CA VAL A 65 -22.80 36.94 -17.14
C VAL A 65 -22.99 36.04 -18.35
N LEU A 66 -22.70 34.76 -18.23
CA LEU A 66 -22.88 33.79 -19.32
C LEU A 66 -24.34 33.66 -19.74
N ALA A 67 -25.26 33.59 -18.81
CA ALA A 67 -26.70 33.51 -19.13
C ALA A 67 -27.19 34.74 -19.88
N ALA A 68 -26.80 35.93 -19.44
CA ALA A 68 -27.15 37.18 -20.11
C ALA A 68 -26.47 37.31 -21.48
N LEU A 69 -25.20 36.86 -21.59
CA LEU A 69 -24.46 36.85 -22.85
C LEU A 69 -25.11 35.92 -23.88
N ASP A 70 -25.50 34.72 -23.45
CA ASP A 70 -26.17 33.76 -24.33
C ASP A 70 -27.50 34.31 -24.87
N ARG A 71 -28.24 35.05 -24.06
CA ARG A 71 -29.45 35.75 -24.50
C ARG A 71 -29.13 36.80 -25.56
N ILE A 72 -28.09 37.59 -25.38
CA ILE A 72 -27.64 38.59 -26.35
C ILE A 72 -27.25 37.90 -27.66
N VAL A 73 -26.47 36.86 -27.61
CA VAL A 73 -26.00 36.09 -28.79
C VAL A 73 -27.17 35.45 -29.52
N ASP A 74 -28.11 34.85 -28.80
CA ASP A 74 -29.31 34.27 -29.43
C ASP A 74 -30.20 35.29 -30.09
N GLY A 75 -30.14 36.55 -29.65
CA GLY A 75 -30.89 37.65 -30.20
C GLY A 75 -30.31 38.29 -31.49
N TYR A 76 -29.11 37.86 -31.92
CA TYR A 76 -28.51 38.39 -33.12
C TYR A 76 -29.24 37.88 -34.38
N PRO A 77 -29.28 38.69 -35.46
CA PRO A 77 -29.94 38.29 -36.71
C PRO A 77 -29.34 37.02 -37.30
N LYS A 78 -30.23 36.14 -37.76
CA LYS A 78 -29.85 34.90 -38.48
C LYS A 78 -30.03 35.18 -39.99
N VAL A 79 -28.99 34.98 -40.77
CA VAL A 79 -28.99 35.15 -42.20
C VAL A 79 -28.48 33.91 -42.87
N SER A 80 -29.23 33.36 -43.84
CA SER A 80 -28.82 32.20 -44.61
C SER A 80 -28.00 32.62 -45.83
N GLY A 81 -26.82 32.02 -45.96
CA GLY A 81 -25.99 32.10 -47.18
C GLY A 81 -25.19 33.36 -47.33
N GLY A 82 -24.02 33.42 -46.78
CA GLY A 82 -23.02 34.47 -46.98
C GLY A 82 -21.73 34.12 -46.21
N SER A 83 -20.63 34.74 -46.57
CA SER A 83 -19.36 34.57 -45.85
C SER A 83 -19.43 35.29 -44.51
N PRO A 84 -18.92 34.68 -43.44
CA PRO A 84 -18.84 35.37 -42.14
C PRO A 84 -17.96 36.61 -42.22
N TYR A 85 -18.36 37.67 -41.53
CA TYR A 85 -17.59 38.90 -41.44
C TYR A 85 -17.67 39.50 -40.03
N LEU A 86 -16.64 40.26 -39.65
CA LEU A 86 -16.65 40.97 -38.37
C LEU A 86 -17.62 42.15 -38.45
N SER A 87 -18.49 42.30 -37.46
CA SER A 87 -19.30 43.49 -37.31
C SER A 87 -18.41 44.71 -37.08
N ASP A 88 -18.93 45.92 -37.34
CA ASP A 88 -18.20 47.17 -37.08
C ASP A 88 -17.74 47.26 -35.60
N GLU A 89 -18.63 46.89 -34.69
CA GLU A 89 -18.31 46.91 -33.24
C GLU A 89 -17.25 45.88 -32.89
N ALA A 90 -17.31 44.65 -33.40
CA ALA A 90 -16.29 43.62 -33.18
C ALA A 90 -14.92 44.05 -33.74
N ASN A 91 -14.93 44.67 -34.94
CA ASN A 91 -13.70 45.18 -35.53
C ASN A 91 -13.08 46.31 -34.68
N LYS A 92 -13.90 47.23 -34.15
CA LYS A 92 -13.43 48.25 -33.21
C LYS A 92 -12.81 47.65 -31.93
N VAL A 93 -13.39 46.59 -31.41
CA VAL A 93 -12.84 45.88 -30.23
C VAL A 93 -11.44 45.36 -30.52
N LEU A 94 -11.22 44.69 -31.64
CA LEU A 94 -9.92 44.14 -32.01
C LEU A 94 -8.88 45.23 -32.34
N GLU A 95 -9.29 46.32 -32.98
CA GLU A 95 -8.42 47.49 -33.20
C GLU A 95 -8.01 48.13 -31.88
N LYS A 96 -8.93 48.32 -30.97
CA LYS A 96 -8.66 48.84 -29.63
C LYS A 96 -7.74 47.92 -28.81
N ALA A 97 -7.95 46.59 -28.89
CA ALA A 97 -7.07 45.60 -28.24
C ALA A 97 -5.64 45.72 -28.76
N THR A 98 -5.45 45.87 -30.08
CA THR A 98 -4.13 46.07 -30.68
C THR A 98 -3.46 47.35 -30.17
N LYS A 99 -4.20 48.43 -30.09
CA LYS A 99 -3.72 49.73 -29.59
C LYS A 99 -3.35 49.63 -28.12
N LEU A 100 -4.16 48.97 -27.30
CA LEU A 100 -3.92 48.76 -25.87
C LEU A 100 -2.67 47.92 -25.63
N ALA A 101 -2.43 46.89 -26.45
CA ALA A 101 -1.21 46.08 -26.36
C ALA A 101 0.04 46.94 -26.53
N GLY A 102 0.04 47.82 -27.52
CA GLY A 102 1.13 48.78 -27.72
C GLY A 102 1.31 49.75 -26.59
N GLU A 103 0.22 50.31 -26.07
CA GLU A 103 0.25 51.25 -24.92
C GLU A 103 0.76 50.60 -23.64
N MET A 104 0.44 49.30 -23.43
CA MET A 104 0.87 48.54 -22.26
C MET A 104 2.29 47.97 -22.43
N GLY A 105 2.93 48.16 -23.54
CA GLY A 105 4.26 47.66 -23.82
C GLY A 105 4.33 46.15 -24.10
N ASP A 106 3.22 45.59 -24.54
CA ASP A 106 3.10 44.16 -24.86
C ASP A 106 3.36 43.94 -26.37
N GLN A 107 4.06 42.84 -26.67
CA GLN A 107 4.39 42.53 -28.08
C GLN A 107 3.26 41.81 -28.80
N TYR A 108 2.36 41.18 -28.06
CA TYR A 108 1.24 40.43 -28.62
C TYR A 108 -0.07 40.88 -28.03
N VAL A 109 -1.14 40.78 -28.80
CA VAL A 109 -2.50 41.03 -28.33
C VAL A 109 -2.99 39.81 -27.58
N SER A 110 -3.20 39.96 -26.30
CA SER A 110 -3.67 38.91 -25.41
C SER A 110 -5.16 38.98 -25.16
N LEU A 111 -5.71 37.98 -24.46
CA LEU A 111 -7.13 37.99 -24.09
C LEU A 111 -7.51 39.20 -23.22
N GLU A 112 -6.61 39.67 -22.36
CA GLU A 112 -6.82 40.85 -21.50
C GLU A 112 -7.05 42.10 -22.33
N HIS A 113 -6.32 42.27 -23.43
CA HIS A 113 -6.52 43.41 -24.34
C HIS A 113 -7.87 43.34 -25.03
N ILE A 114 -8.34 42.15 -25.42
CA ILE A 114 -9.67 41.96 -26.01
C ILE A 114 -10.76 42.30 -24.99
N ILE A 115 -10.60 41.87 -23.74
CA ILE A 115 -11.54 42.19 -22.65
C ILE A 115 -11.64 43.70 -22.44
N LEU A 116 -10.53 44.43 -22.40
CA LEU A 116 -10.51 45.89 -22.29
C LEU A 116 -11.10 46.54 -23.50
N GLY A 117 -10.86 45.99 -24.70
CA GLY A 117 -11.50 46.46 -25.96
C GLY A 117 -13.02 46.31 -25.92
N LEU A 118 -13.53 45.20 -25.39
CA LEU A 118 -14.97 44.98 -25.22
C LEU A 118 -15.61 46.00 -24.30
N LEU A 119 -14.90 46.45 -23.27
CA LEU A 119 -15.38 47.50 -22.38
C LEU A 119 -15.37 48.89 -23.01
N SER A 120 -14.56 49.12 -24.03
CA SER A 120 -14.37 50.42 -24.63
C SER A 120 -15.44 50.80 -25.69
N VAL A 121 -16.16 49.84 -26.25
CA VAL A 121 -17.22 50.06 -27.19
C VAL A 121 -18.57 50.26 -26.49
N LYS A 122 -19.51 50.92 -27.13
CA LYS A 122 -20.86 51.16 -26.62
C LYS A 122 -21.84 50.23 -27.33
N ASP A 123 -22.12 49.10 -26.72
CA ASP A 123 -23.05 48.08 -27.22
C ASP A 123 -23.67 47.28 -26.06
N PRO A 124 -24.59 46.35 -26.34
CA PRO A 124 -25.20 45.52 -25.28
C PRO A 124 -24.22 44.70 -24.48
N VAL A 125 -23.14 44.20 -25.08
CA VAL A 125 -22.12 43.41 -24.40
C VAL A 125 -21.31 44.27 -23.42
N SER A 126 -20.89 45.43 -23.85
CA SER A 126 -20.22 46.40 -22.98
C SER A 126 -21.15 46.82 -21.82
N GLY A 127 -22.42 47.04 -22.10
CA GLY A 127 -23.43 47.32 -21.07
C GLY A 127 -23.57 46.19 -20.07
N LEU A 128 -23.61 44.95 -20.55
CA LEU A 128 -23.66 43.76 -19.70
C LEU A 128 -22.46 43.68 -18.73
N LEU A 129 -21.26 43.89 -19.25
CA LEU A 129 -20.05 43.84 -18.43
C LEU A 129 -19.99 44.96 -17.40
N LYS A 130 -20.40 46.17 -17.79
CA LYS A 130 -20.46 47.34 -16.88
C LYS A 130 -21.53 47.18 -15.82
N ASP A 131 -22.68 46.63 -16.15
CA ASP A 131 -23.76 46.33 -15.18
C ASP A 131 -23.36 45.24 -14.20
N ALA A 132 -22.53 44.31 -14.60
CA ALA A 132 -21.96 43.26 -13.74
C ALA A 132 -20.92 43.80 -12.79
N GLY A 133 -20.38 44.99 -13.00
CA GLY A 133 -19.40 45.66 -12.12
C GLY A 133 -17.99 45.78 -12.72
N MET A 134 -17.83 45.57 -14.03
CA MET A 134 -16.54 45.75 -14.70
C MET A 134 -16.37 47.21 -15.14
N THR A 135 -15.41 47.90 -14.54
CA THR A 135 -14.92 49.20 -15.02
C THR A 135 -13.53 49.00 -15.62
N GLU A 136 -13.14 49.91 -16.54
CA GLU A 136 -11.81 49.86 -17.14
C GLU A 136 -10.72 49.93 -16.09
N LYS A 137 -10.83 50.79 -15.09
CA LYS A 137 -9.87 50.99 -14.04
C LYS A 137 -9.69 49.74 -13.17
N GLU A 138 -10.81 49.18 -12.71
CA GLU A 138 -10.77 47.96 -11.84
C GLU A 138 -10.33 46.72 -12.62
N THR A 139 -10.74 46.65 -13.90
CA THR A 139 -10.31 45.54 -14.77
C THR A 139 -8.82 45.62 -15.05
N ARG A 140 -8.26 46.79 -15.27
CA ARG A 140 -6.79 46.99 -15.42
C ARG A 140 -6.04 46.60 -14.15
N ALA A 141 -6.57 46.95 -12.99
CA ALA A 141 -5.97 46.57 -11.70
C ALA A 141 -5.97 45.04 -11.52
N ALA A 142 -7.06 44.38 -11.88
CA ALA A 142 -7.15 42.91 -11.85
C ALA A 142 -6.17 42.26 -12.84
N ILE A 143 -6.00 42.83 -14.01
CA ILE A 143 -5.03 42.33 -15.01
C ILE A 143 -3.60 42.51 -14.51
N ASP A 144 -3.26 43.65 -13.92
CA ASP A 144 -1.92 43.89 -13.35
C ASP A 144 -1.62 42.90 -12.22
N GLU A 145 -2.59 42.59 -11.39
CA GLU A 145 -2.48 41.57 -10.33
C GLU A 145 -2.31 40.17 -10.89
N LEU A 146 -3.05 39.82 -11.95
CA LEU A 146 -2.90 38.52 -12.63
C LEU A 146 -1.51 38.37 -13.23
N ARG A 147 -1.00 39.40 -13.85
CA ARG A 147 0.30 39.41 -14.53
C ARG A 147 1.48 39.48 -13.58
N LYS A 148 1.32 40.09 -12.42
CA LYS A 148 2.39 40.32 -11.44
C LYS A 148 3.67 40.93 -12.05
N GLY A 149 3.49 41.92 -12.89
CA GLY A 149 4.54 42.63 -13.58
C GLY A 149 5.04 41.98 -14.88
N SER A 150 4.49 40.86 -15.27
CA SER A 150 4.84 40.19 -16.53
C SER A 150 4.32 40.95 -17.73
N LYS A 151 5.10 40.95 -18.84
CA LYS A 151 4.68 41.48 -20.13
C LYS A 151 4.34 40.34 -21.10
N VAL A 152 3.47 40.63 -22.07
CA VAL A 152 3.10 39.64 -23.10
C VAL A 152 4.17 39.66 -24.19
N ASN A 153 5.23 38.94 -23.99
CA ASN A 153 6.39 38.86 -24.89
C ASN A 153 6.44 37.57 -25.72
N SER A 154 5.53 36.61 -25.47
CA SER A 154 5.43 35.35 -26.21
C SER A 154 3.96 35.08 -26.58
N GLN A 155 3.75 34.24 -27.59
CA GLN A 155 2.40 33.82 -28.01
C GLN A 155 1.71 32.93 -26.96
N SER A 156 2.42 32.38 -26.02
CA SER A 156 1.91 31.52 -24.91
C SER A 156 1.93 32.22 -23.55
N ALA A 157 1.99 33.55 -23.53
CA ALA A 157 2.14 34.30 -22.27
C ALA A 157 1.00 34.08 -21.27
N GLU A 158 -0.26 33.92 -21.76
CA GLU A 158 -1.40 33.66 -20.86
C GLU A 158 -1.28 32.36 -20.10
N ASP A 159 -0.57 31.39 -20.62
CA ASP A 159 -0.35 30.10 -19.93
C ASP A 159 0.55 30.25 -18.70
N ASN A 160 1.29 31.35 -18.61
CA ASN A 160 2.24 31.62 -17.52
C ASN A 160 1.65 32.53 -16.42
N TYR A 161 0.42 32.99 -16.59
CA TYR A 161 -0.24 33.84 -15.59
C TYR A 161 -0.79 32.98 -14.45
N ASP A 162 -0.70 33.51 -13.22
CA ASP A 162 -1.11 32.82 -12.02
C ASP A 162 -0.45 31.44 -11.88
N ALA A 163 0.85 31.39 -12.17
CA ALA A 163 1.59 30.13 -12.18
C ALA A 163 1.57 29.42 -10.84
N LEU A 164 1.63 30.13 -9.72
CA LEU A 164 1.51 29.54 -8.40
C LEU A 164 0.15 28.89 -8.17
N GLY A 165 -0.92 29.53 -8.60
CA GLY A 165 -2.27 28.96 -8.47
C GLY A 165 -2.50 27.73 -9.35
N ARG A 166 -1.77 27.61 -10.44
CA ARG A 166 -1.92 26.51 -11.40
C ARG A 166 -0.96 25.36 -11.16
N TYR A 167 0.27 25.64 -10.75
CA TYR A 167 1.36 24.64 -10.67
C TYR A 167 1.88 24.42 -9.26
N ALA A 168 1.29 25.06 -8.27
CA ALA A 168 1.60 24.84 -6.87
C ALA A 168 0.32 24.80 -6.04
N ILE A 169 0.41 24.18 -4.91
CA ILE A 169 -0.70 24.02 -3.97
C ILE A 169 -0.45 24.95 -2.78
N ASN A 170 -1.38 25.85 -2.50
CA ASN A 170 -1.32 26.71 -1.33
C ASN A 170 -1.67 25.94 -0.07
N LEU A 171 -0.66 25.54 0.70
CA LEU A 171 -0.86 24.75 1.92
C LEU A 171 -1.54 25.56 3.03
N ASN A 172 -1.29 26.88 3.09
CA ASN A 172 -1.96 27.74 4.06
C ASN A 172 -3.47 27.79 3.82
N GLU A 173 -3.88 27.90 2.57
CA GLU A 173 -5.28 27.90 2.19
C GLU A 173 -5.94 26.55 2.53
N ARG A 174 -5.25 25.45 2.22
CA ARG A 174 -5.73 24.12 2.58
C ARG A 174 -5.88 23.95 4.10
N ALA A 175 -4.94 24.51 4.85
CA ALA A 175 -5.01 24.50 6.33
C ALA A 175 -6.22 25.28 6.82
N ARG A 176 -6.49 26.46 6.26
CA ARG A 176 -7.67 27.28 6.61
C ARG A 176 -8.97 26.57 6.28
N ASN A 177 -9.00 25.80 5.22
CA ASN A 177 -10.16 25.03 4.78
C ASN A 177 -10.29 23.66 5.44
N GLY A 178 -9.39 23.31 6.36
CA GLY A 178 -9.41 22.05 7.10
C GLY A 178 -9.12 20.82 6.24
N LYS A 179 -8.45 20.99 5.10
CA LYS A 179 -8.17 19.90 4.16
C LYS A 179 -6.86 19.17 4.43
N LEU A 180 -6.05 19.65 5.37
CA LEU A 180 -4.80 18.98 5.73
C LEU A 180 -5.01 18.03 6.90
N ASP A 181 -4.34 16.92 6.86
CA ASP A 181 -4.31 15.98 7.97
C ASP A 181 -3.56 16.55 9.16
N PRO A 182 -3.96 16.22 10.40
CA PRO A 182 -3.21 16.65 11.58
C PRO A 182 -1.82 16.04 11.58
N VAL A 183 -0.82 16.82 11.94
CA VAL A 183 0.57 16.37 12.03
C VAL A 183 0.91 16.09 13.49
N ILE A 184 1.23 14.84 13.78
CA ILE A 184 1.43 14.32 15.12
C ILE A 184 2.86 13.78 15.25
N GLY A 185 3.50 14.08 16.40
CA GLY A 185 4.80 13.52 16.73
C GLY A 185 5.99 14.12 15.96
N ARG A 186 5.79 15.25 15.30
CA ARG A 186 6.86 15.94 14.54
C ARG A 186 7.17 17.34 15.06
N ASP A 187 6.83 17.62 16.30
CA ASP A 187 7.00 18.96 16.88
C ASP A 187 8.46 19.43 16.89
N ASP A 188 9.39 18.56 17.20
CA ASP A 188 10.81 18.90 17.25
C ASP A 188 11.35 19.25 15.85
N GLU A 189 10.97 18.49 14.85
CA GLU A 189 11.36 18.71 13.46
C GLU A 189 10.75 19.99 12.91
N ILE A 190 9.48 20.25 13.19
CA ILE A 190 8.82 21.49 12.78
C ILE A 190 9.44 22.69 13.46
N ARG A 191 9.75 22.59 14.75
CA ARG A 191 10.48 23.64 15.48
C ARG A 191 11.84 23.91 14.87
N ARG A 192 12.56 22.86 14.52
CA ARG A 192 13.87 23.00 13.85
C ARG A 192 13.74 23.70 12.49
N VAL A 193 12.72 23.36 11.71
CA VAL A 193 12.42 24.02 10.44
C VAL A 193 12.13 25.52 10.65
N LEU A 194 11.34 25.86 11.68
CA LEU A 194 11.05 27.24 12.03
C LEU A 194 12.32 28.01 12.40
N GLN A 195 13.21 27.41 13.18
CA GLN A 195 14.49 28.01 13.55
C GLN A 195 15.34 28.29 12.32
N ILE A 196 15.43 27.35 11.40
CA ILE A 196 16.22 27.49 10.17
C ILE A 196 15.64 28.58 9.28
N LEU A 197 14.32 28.60 9.09
CA LEU A 197 13.64 29.63 8.30
C LEU A 197 13.86 31.05 8.87
N SER A 198 14.09 31.17 10.17
CA SER A 198 14.32 32.45 10.85
C SER A 198 15.80 32.89 10.83
N ARG A 199 16.70 32.06 10.30
CA ARG A 199 18.12 32.38 10.25
C ARG A 199 18.43 33.42 9.18
N ARG A 200 19.52 34.12 9.38
CA ARG A 200 20.05 35.10 8.41
C ARG A 200 20.69 34.43 7.18
N THR A 201 21.37 33.32 7.40
CA THR A 201 22.12 32.61 6.36
C THR A 201 21.79 31.12 6.48
N LYS A 202 21.93 30.37 5.38
CA LYS A 202 21.62 28.93 5.34
C LYS A 202 20.22 28.67 5.90
N ASN A 203 19.28 29.51 5.42
CA ASN A 203 17.93 29.60 5.97
C ASN A 203 16.87 28.81 5.20
N ASN A 204 17.30 27.94 4.29
CA ASN A 204 16.42 27.01 3.59
C ASN A 204 16.59 25.61 4.21
N PRO A 205 15.56 25.07 4.86
CA PRO A 205 15.62 23.69 5.36
C PRO A 205 15.59 22.68 4.20
N ILE A 206 16.37 21.63 4.33
CA ILE A 206 16.20 20.46 3.47
C ILE A 206 15.90 19.24 4.34
N LEU A 207 14.73 18.66 4.13
CA LEU A 207 14.24 17.52 4.89
C LEU A 207 14.81 16.25 4.27
N ILE A 208 15.58 15.52 5.05
CA ILE A 208 16.28 14.32 4.59
C ILE A 208 15.73 13.11 5.31
N GLY A 209 15.20 12.17 4.56
CA GLY A 209 14.65 10.93 5.11
C GLY A 209 14.24 9.98 4.01
N GLU A 210 14.01 8.73 4.39
CA GLU A 210 13.54 7.71 3.48
C GLU A 210 12.12 8.03 2.97
N PRO A 211 11.73 7.48 1.82
CA PRO A 211 10.37 7.69 1.31
C PRO A 211 9.32 7.18 2.29
N GLY A 212 8.29 7.97 2.55
CA GLY A 212 7.17 7.57 3.41
C GLY A 212 7.36 7.82 4.91
N VAL A 213 8.44 8.51 5.33
CA VAL A 213 8.63 8.83 6.75
C VAL A 213 7.87 10.07 7.21
N GLY A 214 7.24 10.81 6.27
CA GLY A 214 6.41 11.95 6.60
C GLY A 214 7.08 13.30 6.38
N LYS A 215 7.96 13.42 5.39
CA LYS A 215 8.61 14.70 5.04
C LYS A 215 7.62 15.77 4.60
N THR A 216 6.64 15.39 3.76
CA THR A 216 5.57 16.29 3.31
C THR A 216 4.71 16.76 4.48
N ALA A 217 4.44 15.90 5.44
CA ALA A 217 3.67 16.25 6.63
C ALA A 217 4.30 17.39 7.43
N ILE A 218 5.61 17.54 7.41
CA ILE A 218 6.30 18.65 8.09
C ILE A 218 5.97 20.00 7.45
N ALA A 219 5.93 20.07 6.12
CA ALA A 219 5.54 21.28 5.41
C ALA A 219 4.06 21.62 5.69
N GLU A 220 3.22 20.62 5.69
CA GLU A 220 1.79 20.77 6.01
C GLU A 220 1.59 21.23 7.47
N GLY A 221 2.33 20.66 8.40
CA GLY A 221 2.30 21.07 9.81
C GLY A 221 2.80 22.49 10.01
N LEU A 222 3.80 22.92 9.27
CA LEU A 222 4.27 24.28 9.28
C LEU A 222 3.20 25.25 8.79
N ALA A 223 2.51 24.92 7.70
CA ALA A 223 1.40 25.72 7.19
C ALA A 223 0.24 25.83 8.21
N GLN A 224 -0.08 24.74 8.88
CA GLN A 224 -1.10 24.75 9.95
C GLN A 224 -0.69 25.66 11.12
N ARG A 225 0.55 25.65 11.53
CA ARG A 225 1.05 26.54 12.59
C ARG A 225 1.01 28.00 12.18
N ILE A 226 1.33 28.32 10.95
CA ILE A 226 1.26 29.67 10.43
C ILE A 226 -0.20 30.16 10.45
N VAL A 227 -1.12 29.37 9.98
CA VAL A 227 -2.53 29.70 9.96
C VAL A 227 -3.10 29.90 11.36
N ASN A 228 -2.65 29.10 12.33
CA ASN A 228 -3.08 29.19 13.72
C ASN A 228 -2.34 30.28 14.52
N GLY A 229 -1.37 30.95 13.90
CA GLY A 229 -0.59 31.99 14.58
C GLY A 229 0.47 31.45 15.53
N ASP A 230 0.75 30.17 15.53
CA ASP A 230 1.72 29.51 16.42
C ASP A 230 3.11 29.45 15.79
N VAL A 231 3.61 30.60 15.39
CA VAL A 231 4.93 30.79 14.79
C VAL A 231 5.56 32.10 15.24
N PRO A 232 6.87 32.27 15.14
CA PRO A 232 7.50 33.58 15.36
C PRO A 232 6.90 34.67 14.47
N SER A 233 6.89 35.91 14.96
CA SER A 233 6.25 37.04 14.27
C SER A 233 6.79 37.28 12.85
N ASN A 234 8.06 36.97 12.59
CA ASN A 234 8.67 37.12 11.28
C ASN A 234 8.18 36.07 10.25
N LEU A 235 7.55 35.01 10.70
CA LEU A 235 6.98 33.97 9.83
C LEU A 235 5.45 34.01 9.73
N ALA A 236 4.79 34.83 10.53
CA ALA A 236 3.33 34.87 10.63
C ALA A 236 2.62 35.23 9.32
N SER A 237 3.28 36.00 8.47
CA SER A 237 2.73 36.43 7.16
C SER A 237 3.11 35.53 6.01
N LYS A 238 3.97 34.53 6.24
CA LYS A 238 4.46 33.67 5.19
C LYS A 238 3.41 32.69 4.68
N SER A 239 3.47 32.37 3.40
CA SER A 239 2.63 31.36 2.76
C SER A 239 3.50 30.24 2.23
N ILE A 240 3.08 29.00 2.50
CA ILE A 240 3.77 27.81 2.02
C ILE A 240 3.02 27.27 0.80
N TYR A 241 3.74 27.18 -0.32
CA TYR A 241 3.23 26.57 -1.55
C TYR A 241 4.02 25.31 -1.84
N SER A 242 3.29 24.22 -2.09
CA SER A 242 3.90 22.95 -2.50
C SER A 242 3.92 22.89 -4.03
N LEU A 243 5.11 22.76 -4.61
CA LEU A 243 5.26 22.65 -6.05
C LEU A 243 4.65 21.33 -6.54
N ASP A 244 3.74 21.40 -7.50
CA ASP A 244 3.05 20.26 -8.08
C ASP A 244 3.71 19.85 -9.39
N MET A 245 4.56 18.83 -9.34
CA MET A 245 5.26 18.32 -10.51
C MET A 245 4.31 17.74 -11.56
N GLY A 246 3.23 17.09 -11.11
CA GLY A 246 2.22 16.57 -12.01
C GLY A 246 1.56 17.66 -12.85
N ALA A 247 1.20 18.77 -12.21
CA ALA A 247 0.60 19.92 -12.90
C ALA A 247 1.57 20.60 -13.86
N LEU A 248 2.87 20.66 -13.51
CA LEU A 248 3.91 21.21 -14.37
C LEU A 248 4.11 20.41 -15.67
N ILE A 249 3.92 19.10 -15.60
CA ILE A 249 4.13 18.18 -16.72
C ILE A 249 2.85 17.96 -17.52
N ALA A 250 1.69 17.97 -16.86
CA ALA A 250 0.40 17.66 -17.48
C ALA A 250 0.08 18.58 -18.68
N GLY A 251 -0.20 17.97 -19.82
CA GLY A 251 -0.56 18.71 -21.04
C GLY A 251 0.59 19.45 -21.69
N ALA A 252 1.83 19.26 -21.27
CA ALA A 252 2.99 19.84 -21.91
C ALA A 252 3.20 19.19 -23.28
N LYS A 253 3.02 19.95 -24.34
CA LYS A 253 3.09 19.45 -25.73
C LYS A 253 4.49 19.53 -26.35
N TYR A 254 5.37 20.35 -25.81
CA TYR A 254 6.74 20.52 -26.30
C TYR A 254 7.71 20.76 -25.15
N LYS A 255 8.97 20.52 -25.39
CA LYS A 255 10.07 20.48 -24.42
C LYS A 255 10.24 21.76 -23.58
N GLY A 256 10.04 22.93 -24.17
CA GLY A 256 10.20 24.20 -23.48
C GLY A 256 9.04 24.60 -22.58
N GLU A 257 7.91 23.92 -22.65
CA GLU A 257 6.68 24.29 -21.93
C GLU A 257 6.78 24.05 -20.44
N PHE A 258 7.36 22.93 -20.03
CA PHE A 258 7.67 22.62 -18.63
C PHE A 258 8.59 23.68 -18.01
N GLU A 259 9.62 24.06 -18.73
CA GLU A 259 10.61 25.04 -18.28
C GLU A 259 10.00 26.43 -18.11
N GLU A 260 9.16 26.86 -19.06
CA GLU A 260 8.42 28.13 -18.98
C GLU A 260 7.49 28.17 -17.76
N ARG A 261 6.80 27.07 -17.49
CA ARG A 261 5.92 26.95 -16.32
C ARG A 261 6.70 27.05 -15.03
N LEU A 262 7.81 26.31 -14.90
CA LEU A 262 8.67 26.33 -13.72
C LEU A 262 9.28 27.72 -13.53
N LYS A 263 9.76 28.35 -14.61
CA LYS A 263 10.30 29.69 -14.57
C LYS A 263 9.26 30.71 -14.10
N SER A 264 8.02 30.58 -14.55
CA SER A 264 6.92 31.44 -14.12
C SER A 264 6.60 31.28 -12.64
N VAL A 265 6.60 30.06 -12.12
CA VAL A 265 6.43 29.79 -10.69
C VAL A 265 7.57 30.45 -9.89
N VAL A 266 8.81 30.24 -10.28
CA VAL A 266 9.98 30.81 -9.62
C VAL A 266 9.90 32.35 -9.63
N ASN A 267 9.56 32.94 -10.75
CA ASN A 267 9.43 34.40 -10.87
C ASN A 267 8.35 34.97 -9.94
N GLU A 268 7.21 34.29 -9.82
CA GLU A 268 6.17 34.71 -8.89
C GLU A 268 6.60 34.60 -7.43
N VAL A 269 7.35 33.55 -7.07
CA VAL A 269 7.89 33.39 -5.73
C VAL A 269 8.93 34.49 -5.43
N LEU A 270 9.80 34.79 -6.38
CA LEU A 270 10.80 35.85 -6.26
C LEU A 270 10.15 37.23 -6.11
N ALA A 271 9.09 37.49 -6.88
CA ALA A 271 8.34 38.75 -6.83
C ALA A 271 7.67 38.99 -5.47
N SER A 272 7.40 37.95 -4.70
CA SER A 272 6.83 38.05 -3.35
C SER A 272 7.80 38.59 -2.28
N GLU A 273 9.07 38.76 -2.61
CA GLU A 273 10.11 39.26 -1.72
C GLU A 273 10.24 38.45 -0.41
N GLY A 274 10.17 37.15 -0.51
CA GLY A 274 10.31 36.24 0.61
C GLY A 274 9.03 35.93 1.41
N GLU A 275 7.89 36.46 1.00
CA GLU A 275 6.59 36.14 1.63
C GLU A 275 6.10 34.73 1.29
N ILE A 276 6.55 34.17 0.17
CA ILE A 276 6.23 32.82 -0.27
C ILE A 276 7.41 31.91 -0.06
N ILE A 277 7.16 30.78 0.59
CA ILE A 277 8.14 29.70 0.79
C ILE A 277 7.66 28.54 -0.05
N LEU A 278 8.49 28.07 -0.97
CA LEU A 278 8.17 26.99 -1.88
C LEU A 278 8.65 25.66 -1.31
N PHE A 279 7.70 24.74 -1.04
CA PHE A 279 8.04 23.37 -0.69
C PHE A 279 8.24 22.56 -1.96
N ILE A 280 9.40 21.93 -2.10
CA ILE A 280 9.78 21.14 -3.25
C ILE A 280 10.11 19.73 -2.79
N ASP A 281 9.17 18.81 -3.04
CA ASP A 281 9.42 17.40 -2.78
C ASP A 281 10.31 16.82 -3.87
N GLU A 282 11.14 15.87 -3.50
CA GLU A 282 12.14 15.28 -4.39
C GLU A 282 12.96 16.35 -5.11
N ILE A 283 13.42 17.35 -4.36
CA ILE A 283 14.13 18.54 -4.91
C ILE A 283 15.34 18.15 -5.76
N HIS A 284 15.96 17.01 -5.51
CA HIS A 284 17.09 16.51 -6.28
C HIS A 284 16.74 16.32 -7.77
N THR A 285 15.50 16.04 -8.12
CA THR A 285 15.08 15.88 -9.51
C THR A 285 15.17 17.17 -10.30
N LEU A 286 15.04 18.31 -9.60
CA LEU A 286 15.05 19.64 -10.21
C LEU A 286 16.42 20.33 -10.14
N VAL A 287 17.38 19.80 -9.38
CA VAL A 287 18.71 20.43 -9.22
C VAL A 287 19.85 19.63 -9.84
N GLY A 288 19.57 18.51 -10.49
CA GLY A 288 20.61 17.78 -11.21
C GLY A 288 20.47 16.27 -11.28
N ALA A 289 19.41 15.68 -10.74
CA ALA A 289 19.25 14.23 -10.67
C ALA A 289 18.85 13.57 -11.98
N GLY A 290 18.72 14.28 -13.05
CA GLY A 290 18.30 13.67 -14.31
C GLY A 290 19.22 14.02 -15.44
N LYS A 291 19.87 13.06 -16.04
CA LYS A 291 20.58 13.20 -17.32
C LYS A 291 19.61 13.08 -18.52
N SER A 292 18.31 13.02 -18.28
CA SER A 292 17.33 13.14 -19.37
C SER A 292 17.23 14.63 -19.76
N ASP A 293 17.03 14.89 -21.02
CA ASP A 293 17.06 16.23 -21.61
C ASP A 293 16.17 17.27 -20.92
N GLY A 294 15.06 16.88 -20.30
CA GLY A 294 14.15 17.78 -19.61
C GLY A 294 14.59 18.20 -18.20
N ALA A 295 15.37 17.38 -17.51
CA ALA A 295 15.79 17.65 -16.12
C ALA A 295 16.99 18.61 -16.06
N MET A 296 17.84 18.68 -17.08
CA MET A 296 18.97 19.60 -17.13
C MET A 296 18.52 21.06 -17.20
N ASP A 297 17.40 21.33 -17.86
CA ASP A 297 16.87 22.67 -18.03
C ASP A 297 16.16 23.17 -16.77
N ALA A 298 15.52 22.28 -16.04
CA ALA A 298 14.95 22.59 -14.72
C ALA A 298 16.03 23.01 -13.73
N ALA A 299 17.18 22.32 -13.72
CA ALA A 299 18.32 22.66 -12.87
C ALA A 299 18.87 24.05 -13.19
N ASN A 300 18.91 24.43 -14.45
CA ASN A 300 19.37 25.75 -14.88
C ASN A 300 18.44 26.90 -14.44
N ILE A 301 17.18 26.59 -14.17
CA ILE A 301 16.21 27.57 -13.69
C ILE A 301 16.26 27.70 -12.17
N LEU A 302 16.21 26.58 -11.44
CA LEU A 302 16.11 26.56 -9.98
C LEU A 302 17.43 26.80 -9.27
N LYS A 303 18.48 26.16 -9.72
CA LYS A 303 19.78 26.18 -9.04
C LYS A 303 20.33 27.60 -8.86
N PRO A 304 20.33 28.49 -9.88
CA PRO A 304 20.79 29.84 -9.67
C PRO A 304 19.99 30.63 -8.64
N ALA A 305 18.67 30.51 -8.63
CA ALA A 305 17.80 31.18 -7.67
C ALA A 305 18.01 30.69 -6.24
N LEU A 306 18.18 29.37 -6.06
CA LEU A 306 18.48 28.76 -4.77
C LEU A 306 19.87 29.13 -4.28
N ALA A 307 20.87 29.12 -5.17
CA ALA A 307 22.25 29.43 -4.84
C ALA A 307 22.46 30.90 -4.46
N ARG A 308 21.72 31.82 -5.05
CA ARG A 308 21.77 33.25 -4.71
C ARG A 308 21.05 33.59 -3.41
N GLY A 309 20.19 32.68 -2.94
CA GLY A 309 19.40 32.89 -1.73
C GLY A 309 18.16 33.76 -1.93
N ASP A 310 17.77 34.03 -3.16
CA ASP A 310 16.58 34.83 -3.48
C ASP A 310 15.31 34.03 -3.33
N LEU A 311 15.39 32.73 -3.64
CA LEU A 311 14.25 31.80 -3.52
C LEU A 311 14.23 31.17 -2.14
N ARG A 312 13.18 31.39 -1.38
CA ARG A 312 12.93 30.71 -0.11
C ARG A 312 12.29 29.36 -0.39
N ALA A 313 12.91 28.30 0.06
CA ALA A 313 12.48 26.95 -0.23
C ALA A 313 12.66 26.01 0.95
N ILE A 314 11.78 25.02 1.04
CA ILE A 314 11.95 23.85 1.89
C ILE A 314 12.07 22.67 0.93
N GLY A 315 13.21 22.02 0.91
CA GLY A 315 13.42 20.84 0.07
C GLY A 315 13.14 19.55 0.84
N ALA A 316 12.80 18.51 0.12
CA ALA A 316 12.71 17.16 0.66
C ALA A 316 13.41 16.18 -0.26
N THR A 317 14.23 15.29 0.30
CA THR A 317 15.02 14.33 -0.47
C THR A 317 15.46 13.16 0.43
N THR A 318 16.10 12.17 -0.15
CA THR A 318 16.75 11.10 0.61
C THR A 318 18.20 11.44 0.92
N LEU A 319 18.81 10.73 1.87
CA LEU A 319 20.21 10.97 2.24
C LEU A 319 21.17 10.73 1.06
N ASN A 320 20.95 9.66 0.31
CA ASN A 320 21.79 9.34 -0.84
C ASN A 320 21.74 10.45 -1.91
N GLU A 321 20.57 10.95 -2.20
CA GLU A 321 20.35 12.03 -3.17
C GLU A 321 20.92 13.35 -2.67
N TYR A 322 20.79 13.61 -1.37
CA TYR A 322 21.39 14.80 -0.76
C TYR A 322 22.92 14.78 -0.90
N GLN A 323 23.56 13.68 -0.56
CA GLN A 323 25.02 13.53 -0.65
C GLN A 323 25.51 13.68 -2.09
N LYS A 324 24.75 13.18 -3.04
CA LYS A 324 25.12 13.20 -4.45
C LYS A 324 24.92 14.57 -5.11
N TYR A 325 23.84 15.28 -4.80
CA TYR A 325 23.45 16.50 -5.52
C TYR A 325 23.59 17.80 -4.73
N PHE A 326 23.62 17.76 -3.42
CA PHE A 326 23.70 18.94 -2.56
C PHE A 326 25.03 19.05 -1.84
N GLU A 327 25.50 18.00 -1.23
CA GLU A 327 26.73 18.02 -0.44
C GLU A 327 27.97 18.29 -1.28
N GLN A 328 27.97 17.82 -2.52
CA GLN A 328 29.08 18.06 -3.46
C GLN A 328 28.98 19.40 -4.19
N ASP A 329 27.88 20.09 -4.09
CA ASP A 329 27.65 21.40 -4.67
C ASP A 329 27.75 22.47 -3.58
N LYS A 330 28.86 23.14 -3.52
CA LYS A 330 29.15 24.14 -2.48
C LYS A 330 28.16 25.31 -2.48
N ALA A 331 27.66 25.71 -3.62
CA ALA A 331 26.67 26.78 -3.72
C ALA A 331 25.37 26.43 -3.06
N LEU A 332 24.88 25.21 -3.27
CA LEU A 332 23.66 24.71 -2.64
C LEU A 332 23.88 24.37 -1.16
N GLU A 333 24.99 23.72 -0.83
CA GLU A 333 25.29 23.36 0.56
C GLU A 333 25.30 24.59 1.49
N ARG A 334 25.78 25.74 1.01
CA ARG A 334 25.78 26.99 1.77
C ARG A 334 24.40 27.57 2.04
N ARG A 335 23.39 27.20 1.27
CA ARG A 335 22.03 27.77 1.35
C ARG A 335 21.05 26.88 2.05
N PHE A 336 21.33 25.57 2.15
CA PHE A 336 20.45 24.59 2.76
C PHE A 336 21.01 24.05 4.06
N GLN A 337 20.14 23.96 5.05
CA GLN A 337 20.43 23.31 6.33
C GLN A 337 19.70 21.97 6.39
N LYS A 338 20.43 20.91 6.65
CA LYS A 338 19.86 19.56 6.81
C LYS A 338 18.94 19.47 8.02
N VAL A 339 17.82 18.83 7.83
CA VAL A 339 16.93 18.38 8.90
C VAL A 339 16.67 16.89 8.67
N MET A 340 17.19 16.07 9.55
CA MET A 340 17.01 14.62 9.44
C MET A 340 15.60 14.22 9.92
N ILE A 341 14.89 13.52 9.07
CA ILE A 341 13.55 13.02 9.36
C ILE A 341 13.64 11.51 9.42
N ASP A 342 13.68 10.99 10.62
CA ASP A 342 13.81 9.58 10.86
C ASP A 342 12.44 8.88 10.80
N GLU A 343 12.45 7.60 10.47
CA GLU A 343 11.27 6.78 10.60
C GLU A 343 10.80 6.82 12.07
N PRO A 344 9.52 7.11 12.32
CA PRO A 344 9.03 7.09 13.69
C PRO A 344 9.11 5.67 14.27
N ASP A 345 9.33 5.57 15.57
CA ASP A 345 9.26 4.28 16.26
C ASP A 345 7.81 3.76 16.27
N VAL A 346 7.63 2.52 16.70
CA VAL A 346 6.31 1.87 16.70
C VAL A 346 5.30 2.66 17.53
N MET A 347 5.69 3.14 18.71
CA MET A 347 4.80 3.89 19.59
C MET A 347 4.40 5.24 19.00
N SER A 348 5.36 5.95 18.44
CA SER A 348 5.10 7.23 17.75
C SER A 348 4.23 7.05 16.51
N ALA A 349 4.48 5.99 15.73
CA ALA A 349 3.68 5.66 14.56
C ALA A 349 2.23 5.31 14.93
N ILE A 350 2.02 4.59 16.02
CA ILE A 350 0.67 4.33 16.54
C ILE A 350 -0.05 5.64 16.90
N SER A 351 0.64 6.56 17.55
CA SER A 351 0.08 7.87 17.88
C SER A 351 -0.30 8.67 16.63
N ILE A 352 0.55 8.63 15.60
CA ILE A 352 0.27 9.27 14.31
C ILE A 352 -0.99 8.66 13.69
N MET A 353 -1.08 7.34 13.68
CA MET A 353 -2.21 6.63 13.10
C MET A 353 -3.52 6.91 13.86
N ARG A 354 -3.46 6.99 15.18
CA ARG A 354 -4.63 7.36 15.99
C ARG A 354 -5.12 8.77 15.67
N GLY A 355 -4.20 9.70 15.42
CA GLY A 355 -4.55 11.05 14.99
C GLY A 355 -5.14 11.13 13.59
N LEU A 356 -4.79 10.22 12.70
CA LEU A 356 -5.30 10.16 11.33
C LEU A 356 -6.57 9.32 11.18
N LYS A 357 -6.88 8.50 12.16
CA LYS A 357 -7.97 7.53 12.13
C LYS A 357 -9.31 8.12 11.68
N GLU A 358 -9.71 9.22 12.29
CA GLU A 358 -11.01 9.84 12.05
C GLU A 358 -11.19 10.27 10.58
N ARG A 359 -10.13 10.77 9.97
CA ARG A 359 -10.16 11.20 8.56
C ARG A 359 -10.37 10.02 7.61
N TYR A 360 -9.74 8.90 7.87
CA TYR A 360 -9.92 7.68 7.07
C TYR A 360 -11.27 7.04 7.33
N GLU A 361 -11.76 7.07 8.57
CA GLU A 361 -13.12 6.64 8.89
C GLU A 361 -14.15 7.45 8.11
N ASN A 362 -14.02 8.76 8.08
CA ASN A 362 -14.94 9.63 7.36
C ASN A 362 -14.84 9.49 5.85
N HIS A 363 -13.63 9.33 5.33
CA HIS A 363 -13.43 9.15 3.88
C HIS A 363 -14.06 7.86 3.37
N HIS A 364 -13.82 6.75 4.05
CA HIS A 364 -14.31 5.43 3.64
C HIS A 364 -15.68 5.09 4.22
N LYS A 365 -16.17 5.89 5.17
CA LYS A 365 -17.46 5.68 5.84
C LYS A 365 -17.53 4.32 6.53
N VAL A 366 -16.47 3.97 7.24
CA VAL A 366 -16.33 2.78 8.06
C VAL A 366 -15.72 3.14 9.41
N ARG A 367 -15.91 2.29 10.41
CA ARG A 367 -15.18 2.41 11.68
C ARG A 367 -13.86 1.66 11.58
N ILE A 368 -12.85 2.20 12.24
CA ILE A 368 -11.53 1.57 12.34
C ILE A 368 -11.26 1.35 13.83
N THR A 369 -11.11 0.10 14.23
CA THR A 369 -10.85 -0.22 15.64
C THR A 369 -9.43 0.20 16.03
N ASP A 370 -9.21 0.46 17.31
CA ASP A 370 -7.86 0.76 17.82
C ASP A 370 -6.92 -0.42 17.61
N ASP A 371 -7.42 -1.64 17.76
CA ASP A 371 -6.64 -2.85 17.48
C ASP A 371 -6.18 -2.91 16.01
N ALA A 372 -7.02 -2.45 15.07
CA ALA A 372 -6.64 -2.34 13.66
C ALA A 372 -5.53 -1.30 13.46
N ILE A 373 -5.59 -0.18 14.15
CA ILE A 373 -4.55 0.86 14.12
C ILE A 373 -3.22 0.30 14.63
N ILE A 374 -3.24 -0.34 15.78
CA ILE A 374 -2.05 -0.97 16.36
C ILE A 374 -1.49 -2.03 15.40
N ALA A 375 -2.36 -2.89 14.87
CA ALA A 375 -1.98 -3.92 13.91
C ALA A 375 -1.37 -3.36 12.64
N SER A 376 -1.89 -2.23 12.12
CA SER A 376 -1.34 -1.60 10.92
C SER A 376 0.12 -1.17 11.10
N VAL A 377 0.47 -0.69 12.28
CA VAL A 377 1.85 -0.31 12.60
C VAL A 377 2.72 -1.52 12.88
N GLU A 378 2.28 -2.39 13.77
CA GLU A 378 3.06 -3.56 14.19
C GLU A 378 3.30 -4.55 13.05
N LEU A 379 2.26 -4.87 12.27
CA LEU A 379 2.38 -5.81 11.16
C LEU A 379 3.18 -5.22 9.99
N SER A 380 3.02 -3.95 9.68
CA SER A 380 3.82 -3.31 8.64
C SER A 380 5.28 -3.19 9.05
N HIS A 381 5.53 -2.88 10.30
CA HIS A 381 6.90 -2.81 10.84
C HIS A 381 7.59 -4.18 10.75
N ARG A 382 6.85 -5.24 11.06
CA ARG A 382 7.38 -6.60 11.11
C ARG A 382 7.50 -7.25 9.72
N TYR A 383 6.51 -7.08 8.86
CA TYR A 383 6.37 -7.86 7.62
C TYR A 383 6.65 -7.08 6.33
N ILE A 384 6.60 -5.77 6.37
CA ILE A 384 6.87 -4.92 5.20
C ILE A 384 8.17 -4.16 5.46
N SER A 385 9.29 -4.76 5.07
CA SER A 385 10.63 -4.23 5.37
C SER A 385 11.17 -3.25 4.33
N ASP A 386 10.57 -3.21 3.15
CA ASP A 386 11.00 -2.36 2.03
C ASP A 386 10.35 -0.98 2.01
N ARG A 387 9.47 -0.69 2.94
CA ARG A 387 8.78 0.58 3.09
C ARG A 387 8.91 1.09 4.53
N PHE A 388 8.56 2.34 4.75
CA PHE A 388 8.78 3.03 6.02
C PHE A 388 7.49 3.49 6.67
N LEU A 389 7.49 3.50 8.02
CA LEU A 389 6.41 4.09 8.80
C LEU A 389 6.49 5.62 8.73
N PRO A 390 5.38 6.36 8.77
CA PRO A 390 4.02 5.86 8.96
C PRO A 390 3.31 5.46 7.65
N ASP A 391 3.90 5.71 6.52
CA ASP A 391 3.25 5.60 5.21
C ASP A 391 2.73 4.19 4.93
N LYS A 392 3.54 3.16 5.21
CA LYS A 392 3.11 1.77 5.02
C LYS A 392 1.92 1.37 5.89
N ALA A 393 1.84 1.91 7.12
CA ALA A 393 0.70 1.67 8.00
C ALA A 393 -0.54 2.42 7.51
N ILE A 394 -0.37 3.65 7.03
CA ILE A 394 -1.46 4.45 6.43
C ILE A 394 -2.06 3.70 5.25
N ASP A 395 -1.23 3.20 4.35
CA ASP A 395 -1.70 2.47 3.17
C ASP A 395 -2.45 1.19 3.53
N LEU A 396 -2.01 0.48 4.59
CA LEU A 396 -2.72 -0.70 5.06
C LEU A 396 -4.13 -0.37 5.54
N VAL A 397 -4.26 0.67 6.34
CA VAL A 397 -5.56 1.12 6.85
C VAL A 397 -6.45 1.61 5.71
N ASP A 398 -5.89 2.38 4.80
CA ASP A 398 -6.60 2.90 3.64
C ASP A 398 -7.16 1.77 2.77
N GLU A 399 -6.34 0.78 2.43
CA GLU A 399 -6.78 -0.36 1.63
C GLU A 399 -7.77 -1.24 2.37
N ALA A 400 -7.54 -1.52 3.65
CA ALA A 400 -8.46 -2.33 4.46
C ALA A 400 -9.83 -1.66 4.59
N ALA A 401 -9.85 -0.36 4.80
CA ALA A 401 -11.08 0.42 4.88
C ALA A 401 -11.82 0.47 3.52
N ALA A 402 -11.08 0.64 2.44
CA ALA A 402 -11.64 0.62 1.09
C ALA A 402 -12.27 -0.75 0.76
N ARG A 403 -11.58 -1.84 1.11
CA ARG A 403 -12.09 -3.20 0.93
C ARG A 403 -13.37 -3.43 1.72
N LEU A 404 -13.37 -3.02 2.99
CA LEU A 404 -14.55 -3.18 3.83
C LEU A 404 -15.74 -2.39 3.27
N ARG A 405 -15.52 -1.15 2.83
CA ARG A 405 -16.58 -0.33 2.23
C ARG A 405 -17.12 -0.98 0.96
N LEU A 406 -16.26 -1.54 0.13
CA LEU A 406 -16.68 -2.27 -1.05
C LEU A 406 -17.53 -3.50 -0.69
N GLU A 407 -17.13 -4.25 0.33
CA GLU A 407 -17.91 -5.39 0.85
C GLU A 407 -19.26 -4.96 1.41
N MET A 408 -19.32 -3.82 2.12
CA MET A 408 -20.58 -3.28 2.64
C MET A 408 -21.58 -2.90 1.55
N ASN A 409 -21.10 -2.47 0.40
CA ASN A 409 -21.90 -2.13 -0.76
C ASN A 409 -22.24 -3.36 -1.61
N SER A 410 -21.61 -4.48 -1.35
CA SER A 410 -21.83 -5.74 -2.05
C SER A 410 -22.82 -6.60 -1.29
N VAL A 411 -23.49 -7.47 -2.01
CA VAL A 411 -24.38 -8.45 -1.40
C VAL A 411 -23.55 -9.38 -0.50
N PRO A 412 -23.94 -9.61 0.76
CA PRO A 412 -23.24 -10.54 1.64
C PRO A 412 -23.09 -11.93 1.03
N GLU A 413 -21.98 -12.59 1.37
CA GLU A 413 -21.68 -13.94 0.86
C GLU A 413 -22.80 -14.94 1.10
N GLU A 414 -23.43 -14.88 2.27
CA GLU A 414 -24.57 -15.76 2.60
C GLU A 414 -25.73 -15.62 1.61
N ILE A 415 -26.07 -14.38 1.22
CA ILE A 415 -27.12 -14.11 0.24
C ILE A 415 -26.67 -14.54 -1.16
N ASP A 416 -25.43 -14.28 -1.50
CA ASP A 416 -24.86 -14.67 -2.79
C ASP A 416 -24.85 -16.19 -2.97
N GLU A 417 -24.49 -16.95 -1.93
CA GLU A 417 -24.56 -18.42 -1.94
C GLU A 417 -25.98 -18.92 -2.15
N LEU A 418 -26.96 -18.29 -1.48
CA LEU A 418 -28.37 -18.65 -1.66
C LEU A 418 -28.83 -18.34 -3.09
N ASP A 419 -28.44 -17.22 -3.64
CA ASP A 419 -28.76 -16.83 -5.03
C ASP A 419 -28.21 -17.86 -6.03
N ARG A 420 -26.98 -18.32 -5.81
CA ARG A 420 -26.34 -19.33 -6.65
C ARG A 420 -27.05 -20.68 -6.56
N LYS A 421 -27.40 -21.13 -5.35
CA LYS A 421 -28.14 -22.37 -5.14
C LYS A 421 -29.53 -22.31 -5.78
N ILE A 422 -30.24 -21.20 -5.60
CA ILE A 422 -31.55 -20.98 -6.21
C ILE A 422 -31.45 -21.04 -7.71
N LYS A 423 -30.46 -20.37 -8.30
CA LYS A 423 -30.28 -20.40 -9.76
C LYS A 423 -29.94 -21.78 -10.27
N GLN A 424 -29.09 -22.53 -9.57
CA GLN A 424 -28.77 -23.91 -9.92
C GLN A 424 -29.98 -24.82 -9.87
N LEU A 425 -30.81 -24.70 -8.82
CA LEU A 425 -32.05 -25.50 -8.68
C LEU A 425 -33.10 -25.12 -9.71
N GLU A 426 -33.21 -23.87 -10.11
CA GLU A 426 -34.10 -23.42 -11.19
C GLU A 426 -33.69 -24.03 -12.52
N ILE A 427 -32.41 -24.13 -12.83
CA ILE A 427 -31.90 -24.80 -14.03
C ILE A 427 -32.24 -26.29 -13.98
N GLU A 428 -31.99 -26.92 -12.84
CA GLU A 428 -32.31 -28.33 -12.62
C GLU A 428 -33.82 -28.61 -12.74
N LYS A 429 -34.65 -27.72 -12.18
CA LYS A 429 -36.11 -27.79 -12.28
C LYS A 429 -36.59 -27.79 -13.74
N GLU A 430 -36.06 -26.91 -14.57
CA GLU A 430 -36.40 -26.85 -15.99
C GLU A 430 -35.98 -28.12 -16.73
N ALA A 431 -34.80 -28.64 -16.42
CA ALA A 431 -34.32 -29.89 -17.03
C ALA A 431 -35.21 -31.09 -16.66
N ILE A 432 -35.60 -31.21 -15.39
CA ILE A 432 -36.41 -32.28 -14.89
C ILE A 432 -37.87 -32.18 -15.40
N LYS A 433 -38.39 -30.97 -15.51
CA LYS A 433 -39.72 -30.70 -16.07
C LYS A 433 -39.84 -31.21 -17.49
N ARG A 434 -38.78 -31.12 -18.29
CA ARG A 434 -38.71 -31.66 -19.65
C ARG A 434 -38.68 -33.18 -19.67
N GLU A 435 -38.12 -33.81 -18.64
CA GLU A 435 -38.02 -35.26 -18.54
C GLU A 435 -39.28 -35.93 -17.91
N GLY A 436 -40.19 -35.16 -17.34
CA GLY A 436 -41.47 -35.67 -16.81
C GLY A 436 -41.38 -36.40 -15.47
N LYS A 437 -40.34 -36.23 -14.68
CA LYS A 437 -40.19 -36.86 -13.35
C LYS A 437 -40.84 -36.01 -12.25
N SER A 438 -42.08 -36.29 -11.91
CA SER A 438 -42.93 -35.49 -11.01
C SER A 438 -42.50 -35.50 -9.54
N LYS A 439 -41.96 -36.60 -9.01
CA LYS A 439 -41.58 -36.71 -7.59
C LYS A 439 -40.34 -35.87 -7.25
N LYS A 440 -39.34 -35.90 -8.10
CA LYS A 440 -38.11 -35.10 -7.95
C LYS A 440 -38.40 -33.62 -8.17
N LEU A 441 -39.31 -33.29 -9.07
CA LEU A 441 -39.79 -31.94 -9.34
C LEU A 441 -40.43 -31.31 -8.10
N ASP A 442 -41.28 -32.05 -7.39
CA ASP A 442 -41.95 -31.59 -6.17
C ASP A 442 -40.94 -31.32 -5.05
N GLU A 443 -39.92 -32.16 -4.90
CA GLU A 443 -38.85 -31.98 -3.93
C GLU A 443 -38.03 -30.70 -4.23
N ILE A 444 -37.71 -30.46 -5.50
CA ILE A 444 -36.98 -29.28 -5.93
C ILE A 444 -37.81 -28.02 -5.73
N GLN A 445 -39.08 -28.05 -6.07
CA GLN A 445 -39.98 -26.92 -5.85
C GLN A 445 -40.09 -26.54 -4.37
N LYS A 446 -40.14 -27.52 -3.48
CA LYS A 446 -40.18 -27.33 -2.04
C LYS A 446 -38.86 -26.68 -1.56
N GLU A 447 -37.74 -27.21 -1.98
CA GLU A 447 -36.42 -26.67 -1.64
C GLU A 447 -36.24 -25.24 -2.16
N LEU A 448 -36.69 -24.95 -3.39
CA LEU A 448 -36.70 -23.62 -3.95
C LEU A 448 -37.55 -22.63 -3.14
N ALA A 449 -38.74 -23.06 -2.72
CA ALA A 449 -39.63 -22.24 -1.88
C ALA A 449 -38.96 -21.88 -0.55
N ASP A 450 -38.33 -22.84 0.11
CA ASP A 450 -37.62 -22.65 1.37
C ASP A 450 -36.41 -21.71 1.21
N LEU A 451 -35.63 -21.91 0.16
CA LEU A 451 -34.46 -21.05 -0.12
C LEU A 451 -34.86 -19.63 -0.50
N ASN A 452 -35.92 -19.46 -1.29
CA ASN A 452 -36.44 -18.13 -1.62
C ASN A 452 -36.97 -17.40 -0.39
N GLN A 453 -37.61 -18.10 0.52
CA GLN A 453 -38.08 -17.50 1.79
C GLN A 453 -36.91 -17.04 2.64
N GLU A 454 -35.87 -17.85 2.79
CA GLU A 454 -34.65 -17.53 3.54
C GLU A 454 -33.91 -16.35 2.90
N ARG A 455 -33.77 -16.36 1.57
CA ARG A 455 -33.16 -15.26 0.83
C ARG A 455 -33.89 -13.93 1.05
N THR A 456 -35.23 -13.94 0.95
CA THR A 456 -36.06 -12.74 1.16
C THR A 456 -35.88 -12.20 2.56
N LYS A 457 -35.84 -13.08 3.57
CA LYS A 457 -35.62 -12.72 4.96
C LYS A 457 -34.24 -12.07 5.17
N LEU A 458 -33.20 -12.72 4.66
CA LEU A 458 -31.83 -12.22 4.81
C LEU A 458 -31.62 -10.91 4.04
N ARG A 459 -32.21 -10.79 2.86
CA ARG A 459 -32.10 -9.57 2.06
C ARG A 459 -32.80 -8.38 2.73
N ALA A 460 -33.97 -8.60 3.32
CA ALA A 460 -34.67 -7.58 4.08
C ALA A 460 -33.86 -7.13 5.30
N GLN A 461 -33.24 -8.07 6.02
CA GLN A 461 -32.34 -7.78 7.13
C GLN A 461 -31.12 -6.98 6.67
N TRP A 462 -30.50 -7.38 5.58
CA TRP A 462 -29.35 -6.68 5.03
C TRP A 462 -29.66 -5.24 4.61
N GLU A 463 -30.77 -5.03 3.90
CA GLU A 463 -31.21 -3.70 3.49
C GLU A 463 -31.53 -2.79 4.69
N SER A 464 -32.14 -3.35 5.72
CA SER A 464 -32.41 -2.62 6.97
C SER A 464 -31.13 -2.21 7.69
N GLU A 465 -30.18 -3.14 7.84
CA GLU A 465 -28.89 -2.86 8.45
C GLU A 465 -28.10 -1.80 7.66
N ARG A 466 -28.09 -1.93 6.33
CA ARG A 466 -27.43 -0.99 5.44
C ARG A 466 -28.00 0.40 5.54
N SER A 467 -29.31 0.53 5.58
CA SER A 467 -29.99 1.82 5.74
C SER A 467 -29.60 2.50 7.03
N LEU A 468 -29.55 1.78 8.15
CA LEU A 468 -29.15 2.32 9.46
C LEU A 468 -27.68 2.73 9.47
N ILE A 469 -26.82 1.96 8.88
CA ILE A 469 -25.38 2.27 8.78
C ILE A 469 -25.16 3.52 7.93
N ASP A 470 -25.86 3.66 6.81
CA ASP A 470 -25.79 4.84 5.94
C ASP A 470 -26.27 6.09 6.70
N GLU A 471 -27.30 5.96 7.52
CA GLU A 471 -27.81 7.05 8.35
C GLU A 471 -26.78 7.51 9.39
N ILE A 472 -26.09 6.57 10.04
CA ILE A 472 -24.99 6.86 10.97
C ILE A 472 -23.85 7.61 10.26
N GLN A 473 -23.47 7.16 9.08
CA GLN A 473 -22.41 7.78 8.30
C GLN A 473 -22.75 9.19 7.86
N LYS A 474 -23.97 9.41 7.45
CA LYS A 474 -24.45 10.74 7.07
C LYS A 474 -24.35 11.73 8.22
N ASP A 475 -24.73 11.32 9.42
CA ASP A 475 -24.62 12.16 10.62
C ASP A 475 -23.16 12.40 11.04
N LYS A 476 -22.28 11.39 10.86
CA LYS A 476 -20.83 11.55 11.11
C LYS A 476 -20.21 12.58 10.18
N ASP A 477 -20.55 12.51 8.89
CA ASP A 477 -20.09 13.47 7.89
C ASP A 477 -20.58 14.89 8.24
N ALA A 478 -21.82 15.01 8.71
CA ALA A 478 -22.38 16.28 9.17
C ALA A 478 -21.63 16.85 10.38
N ILE A 479 -21.25 16.00 11.34
CA ILE A 479 -20.46 16.41 12.52
C ILE A 479 -19.08 16.93 12.09
N GLU A 480 -18.42 16.27 11.17
CA GLU A 480 -17.12 16.71 10.65
C GLU A 480 -17.21 18.08 9.99
N GLN A 481 -18.24 18.28 9.18
CA GLN A 481 -18.52 19.56 8.56
C GLN A 481 -18.84 20.66 9.59
N TYR A 482 -19.60 20.34 10.62
CA TYR A 482 -19.91 21.27 11.70
C TYR A 482 -18.67 21.66 12.51
N LYS A 483 -17.78 20.70 12.79
CA LYS A 483 -16.51 20.99 13.48
C LYS A 483 -15.67 21.97 12.68
N PHE A 484 -15.59 21.76 11.37
CA PHE A 484 -14.86 22.65 10.47
C PHE A 484 -15.48 24.07 10.46
N GLU A 485 -16.80 24.18 10.35
CA GLU A 485 -17.52 25.46 10.39
C GLU A 485 -17.32 26.20 11.74
N ALA A 486 -17.31 25.43 12.84
CA ALA A 486 -17.07 25.98 14.18
C ALA A 486 -15.65 26.56 14.31
N ASP A 487 -14.64 25.83 13.83
CA ASP A 487 -13.25 26.29 13.87
C ASP A 487 -13.05 27.53 12.99
N ARG A 488 -13.70 27.58 11.84
CA ARG A 488 -13.68 28.73 10.96
C ARG A 488 -14.34 29.95 11.62
N ALA A 489 -15.51 29.78 12.27
CA ALA A 489 -16.20 30.83 12.98
C ALA A 489 -15.40 31.36 14.16
N GLU A 490 -14.66 30.48 14.86
CA GLU A 490 -13.78 30.86 15.96
C GLU A 490 -12.61 31.74 15.47
N ARG A 491 -12.02 31.40 14.33
CA ARG A 491 -10.97 32.21 13.70
C ARG A 491 -11.49 33.58 13.24
N GLU A 492 -12.75 33.66 12.83
CA GLU A 492 -13.41 34.90 12.43
C GLU A 492 -13.96 35.73 13.60
N GLY A 493 -13.87 35.18 14.83
CA GLY A 493 -14.34 35.82 16.07
C GLY A 493 -15.83 35.78 16.28
N ASP A 494 -16.58 34.98 15.52
CA ASP A 494 -18.02 34.80 15.68
C ASP A 494 -18.33 33.70 16.73
N TYR A 495 -18.20 34.05 18.01
CA TYR A 495 -18.38 33.11 19.11
C TYR A 495 -19.83 32.64 19.30
N GLY A 496 -20.82 33.43 18.90
CA GLY A 496 -22.22 33.01 18.91
C GLY A 496 -22.48 31.84 17.98
N LYS A 497 -21.92 31.88 16.78
CA LYS A 497 -22.00 30.80 15.81
C LYS A 497 -21.23 29.56 16.28
N VAL A 498 -20.07 29.75 16.93
CA VAL A 498 -19.30 28.65 17.54
C VAL A 498 -20.12 27.90 18.56
N ALA A 499 -20.79 28.63 19.47
CA ALA A 499 -21.64 28.03 20.51
C ALA A 499 -22.83 27.29 19.88
N GLU A 500 -23.50 27.87 18.91
CA GLU A 500 -24.64 27.26 18.23
C GLU A 500 -24.24 25.93 17.58
N ILE A 501 -23.08 25.88 16.93
CA ILE A 501 -22.58 24.67 16.25
C ILE A 501 -22.13 23.62 17.26
N ARG A 502 -21.26 23.99 18.21
CA ARG A 502 -20.66 23.03 19.16
C ARG A 502 -21.66 22.47 20.17
N TYR A 503 -22.55 23.30 20.67
CA TYR A 503 -23.50 22.90 21.72
C TYR A 503 -24.90 22.55 21.20
N GLY A 504 -25.22 22.91 19.98
CA GLY A 504 -26.50 22.61 19.34
C GLY A 504 -26.40 21.54 18.25
N LYS A 505 -25.84 21.90 17.09
CA LYS A 505 -25.86 21.06 15.90
C LYS A 505 -25.05 19.77 16.06
N ILE A 506 -23.85 19.84 16.63
CA ILE A 506 -22.98 18.67 16.84
C ILE A 506 -23.63 17.71 17.84
N LYS A 507 -24.14 18.22 18.94
CA LYS A 507 -24.81 17.38 19.96
C LYS A 507 -26.08 16.72 19.45
N GLU A 508 -26.85 17.42 18.64
CA GLU A 508 -28.05 16.86 18.01
C GLU A 508 -27.69 15.71 17.06
N ALA A 509 -26.65 15.88 16.25
CA ALA A 509 -26.14 14.83 15.34
C ALA A 509 -25.59 13.64 16.13
N GLU A 510 -24.86 13.88 17.23
CA GLU A 510 -24.36 12.80 18.11
C GLU A 510 -25.52 12.02 18.73
N ARG A 511 -26.57 12.71 19.15
CA ARG A 511 -27.79 12.09 19.72
C ARG A 511 -28.45 11.17 18.67
N ARG A 512 -28.60 11.65 17.43
CA ARG A 512 -29.15 10.83 16.35
C ARG A 512 -28.31 9.58 16.09
N ILE A 513 -26.98 9.71 16.11
CA ILE A 513 -26.06 8.58 15.95
C ILE A 513 -26.29 7.54 17.05
N GLU A 514 -26.41 7.97 18.31
CA GLU A 514 -26.64 7.04 19.42
C GLU A 514 -28.00 6.35 19.33
N GLU A 515 -29.04 7.05 18.91
CA GLU A 515 -30.35 6.45 18.66
C GLU A 515 -30.32 5.39 17.58
N VAL A 516 -29.65 5.69 16.46
CA VAL A 516 -29.53 4.74 15.33
C VAL A 516 -28.66 3.55 15.71
N LYS A 517 -27.58 3.77 16.46
CA LYS A 517 -26.74 2.68 17.00
C LYS A 517 -27.54 1.75 17.91
N ALA A 518 -28.40 2.30 18.74
CA ALA A 518 -29.27 1.51 19.62
C ALA A 518 -30.22 0.65 18.80
N LYS A 519 -30.86 1.21 17.78
CA LYS A 519 -31.71 0.46 16.84
C LYS A 519 -30.95 -0.65 16.13
N LEU A 520 -29.72 -0.35 15.68
CA LEU A 520 -28.86 -1.30 15.01
C LEU A 520 -28.46 -2.46 15.94
N ALA A 521 -28.11 -2.14 17.20
CA ALA A 521 -27.79 -3.14 18.21
C ALA A 521 -28.99 -4.05 18.52
N ASP A 522 -30.19 -3.51 18.60
CA ASP A 522 -31.41 -4.28 18.83
C ASP A 522 -31.68 -5.24 17.64
N MET A 523 -31.37 -4.84 16.43
CA MET A 523 -31.55 -5.67 15.24
C MET A 523 -30.47 -6.75 15.11
N LYS A 524 -29.31 -6.55 15.72
CA LYS A 524 -28.15 -7.47 15.63
C LYS A 524 -28.16 -8.62 16.62
N HIS A 525 -29.30 -8.97 17.21
CA HIS A 525 -29.38 -10.12 18.11
C HIS A 525 -28.90 -11.42 17.39
N GLY A 526 -27.60 -11.63 17.41
CA GLY A 526 -26.93 -12.86 17.06
C GLY A 526 -26.20 -12.94 15.71
N ASN A 527 -26.63 -12.29 14.64
CA ASN A 527 -25.97 -12.41 13.34
C ASN A 527 -26.08 -11.12 12.52
N SER A 528 -25.02 -10.31 12.53
CA SER A 528 -24.93 -9.16 11.63
C SER A 528 -24.47 -9.63 10.23
N LEU A 529 -25.20 -9.22 9.18
CA LEU A 529 -24.84 -9.48 7.79
C LEU A 529 -23.84 -8.47 7.24
N ILE A 530 -23.74 -7.31 7.86
CA ILE A 530 -22.82 -6.24 7.44
C ILE A 530 -21.78 -6.00 8.52
N ARG A 531 -20.51 -6.11 8.14
CA ARG A 531 -19.41 -5.66 8.97
C ARG A 531 -19.20 -4.17 8.71
N GLU A 532 -19.04 -3.40 9.77
CA GLU A 532 -18.86 -1.94 9.68
C GLU A 532 -17.53 -1.48 10.27
N GLU A 533 -16.73 -2.37 10.81
CA GLU A 533 -15.47 -2.07 11.46
C GLU A 533 -14.30 -2.76 10.79
N VAL A 534 -13.25 -1.98 10.54
CA VAL A 534 -11.95 -2.53 10.17
C VAL A 534 -11.33 -3.10 11.43
N THR A 535 -11.07 -4.39 11.41
CA THR A 535 -10.49 -5.12 12.53
C THR A 535 -9.03 -5.46 12.26
N GLU A 536 -8.36 -5.96 13.28
CA GLU A 536 -7.02 -6.52 13.20
C GLU A 536 -6.89 -7.57 12.09
N ASP A 537 -7.91 -8.41 11.91
CA ASP A 537 -7.94 -9.45 10.87
C ASP A 537 -7.99 -8.84 9.46
N ASP A 538 -8.68 -7.75 9.26
CA ASP A 538 -8.73 -7.05 7.97
C ASP A 538 -7.36 -6.51 7.59
N ILE A 539 -6.64 -5.94 8.55
CA ILE A 539 -5.27 -5.47 8.35
C ILE A 539 -4.35 -6.65 8.02
N ALA A 540 -4.46 -7.75 8.77
CA ALA A 540 -3.68 -8.96 8.51
C ALA A 540 -3.95 -9.53 7.13
N ALA A 541 -5.18 -9.48 6.65
CA ALA A 541 -5.55 -9.91 5.30
C ALA A 541 -4.86 -9.09 4.22
N VAL A 542 -4.77 -7.78 4.39
CA VAL A 542 -4.08 -6.90 3.44
C VAL A 542 -2.58 -7.17 3.45
N VAL A 543 -1.98 -7.32 4.63
CA VAL A 543 -0.56 -7.66 4.76
C VAL A 543 -0.25 -8.98 4.08
N SER A 544 -1.10 -9.99 4.28
CA SER A 544 -0.96 -11.31 3.64
C SER A 544 -1.00 -11.20 2.12
N LYS A 545 -1.91 -10.39 1.59
CA LYS A 545 -2.03 -10.15 0.15
C LYS A 545 -0.80 -9.47 -0.42
N TRP A 546 -0.28 -8.44 0.25
CA TRP A 546 0.86 -7.66 -0.24
C TRP A 546 2.17 -8.43 -0.17
N THR A 547 2.36 -9.20 0.90
CA THR A 547 3.63 -9.89 1.16
C THR A 547 3.64 -11.34 0.68
N GLY A 548 2.47 -11.94 0.45
CA GLY A 548 2.33 -13.37 0.18
C GLY A 548 2.51 -14.23 1.42
N ILE A 549 2.60 -13.64 2.60
CA ILE A 549 2.81 -14.34 3.88
C ILE A 549 1.44 -14.56 4.53
N PRO A 550 1.11 -15.76 5.00
CA PRO A 550 -0.20 -16.04 5.62
C PRO A 550 -0.32 -15.47 7.03
N VAL A 551 -0.33 -14.16 7.14
CA VAL A 551 -0.39 -13.43 8.42
C VAL A 551 -1.72 -13.65 9.15
N ASN A 552 -2.80 -13.90 8.42
CA ASN A 552 -4.15 -14.08 8.98
C ASN A 552 -4.25 -15.14 10.06
N ARG A 553 -3.52 -16.25 9.91
CA ARG A 553 -3.53 -17.34 10.89
C ARG A 553 -2.61 -17.07 12.08
N MET A 554 -1.73 -16.09 11.96
CA MET A 554 -0.72 -15.81 12.99
C MET A 554 -1.25 -14.95 14.13
N MET A 555 -2.40 -14.29 13.99
CA MET A 555 -2.86 -13.29 14.94
C MET A 555 -3.86 -13.78 15.99
N GLN A 556 -4.90 -14.47 15.59
CA GLN A 556 -6.01 -14.78 16.50
C GLN A 556 -5.72 -15.81 17.57
N SER A 557 -4.88 -16.75 17.24
CA SER A 557 -4.57 -17.86 18.13
C SER A 557 -3.08 -18.00 18.38
N GLU A 558 -2.28 -17.03 17.93
CA GLU A 558 -0.82 -17.11 18.04
C GLU A 558 -0.37 -17.30 19.48
N ARG A 559 -0.92 -16.53 20.42
CA ARG A 559 -0.58 -16.68 21.84
C ARG A 559 -0.92 -18.07 22.38
N GLN A 560 -2.13 -18.54 22.10
CA GLN A 560 -2.56 -19.87 22.57
C GLN A 560 -1.86 -20.99 21.83
N LYS A 561 -1.69 -20.87 20.52
CA LYS A 561 -0.93 -21.85 19.74
C LYS A 561 0.51 -21.95 20.18
N LEU A 562 1.15 -20.81 20.48
CA LEU A 562 2.52 -20.83 21.00
C LEU A 562 2.63 -21.47 22.38
N LEU A 563 1.61 -21.29 23.23
CA LEU A 563 1.58 -21.97 24.53
C LEU A 563 1.44 -23.48 24.38
N HIS A 564 0.82 -23.95 23.31
CA HIS A 564 0.61 -25.37 23.00
C HIS A 564 1.40 -25.82 21.76
N LEU A 565 2.56 -25.18 21.53
CA LEU A 565 3.37 -25.46 20.34
C LEU A 565 3.82 -26.91 20.28
N GLU A 566 4.17 -27.51 21.42
CA GLU A 566 4.56 -28.91 21.47
C GLU A 566 3.47 -29.82 20.91
N ASP A 567 2.23 -29.60 21.32
CA ASP A 567 1.09 -30.41 20.86
C ASP A 567 0.85 -30.22 19.34
N GLU A 568 1.01 -29.01 18.84
CA GLU A 568 0.91 -28.75 17.42
C GLU A 568 1.99 -29.45 16.60
N LEU A 569 3.21 -29.43 17.08
CA LEU A 569 4.31 -30.11 16.41
C LEU A 569 4.17 -31.64 16.47
N HIS A 570 3.62 -32.18 17.57
CA HIS A 570 3.37 -33.62 17.71
C HIS A 570 2.26 -34.14 16.78
N LYS A 571 1.43 -33.28 16.20
CA LYS A 571 0.49 -33.70 15.15
C LYS A 571 1.19 -34.27 13.93
N ARG A 572 2.43 -33.87 13.68
CA ARG A 572 3.23 -34.32 12.53
C ARG A 572 4.46 -35.10 12.91
N VAL A 573 5.04 -34.85 14.07
CA VAL A 573 6.28 -35.45 14.51
C VAL A 573 6.00 -36.35 15.73
N VAL A 574 6.27 -37.60 15.57
CA VAL A 574 6.05 -38.59 16.62
C VAL A 574 7.32 -38.72 17.47
N GLY A 575 7.16 -38.75 18.77
CA GLY A 575 8.29 -38.80 19.70
C GLY A 575 9.07 -37.49 19.76
N GLN A 576 10.36 -37.60 20.05
CA GLN A 576 11.29 -36.47 20.13
C GLN A 576 10.87 -35.40 21.14
N GLU A 577 10.39 -35.80 22.29
CA GLU A 577 9.85 -34.88 23.33
C GLU A 577 10.85 -33.78 23.72
N MET A 578 12.11 -34.15 23.97
CA MET A 578 13.14 -33.20 24.36
C MET A 578 13.47 -32.21 23.23
N ALA A 579 13.52 -32.71 22.00
CA ALA A 579 13.80 -31.88 20.82
C ALA A 579 12.69 -30.85 20.59
N ILE A 580 11.45 -31.31 20.65
CA ILE A 580 10.29 -30.46 20.47
C ILE A 580 10.16 -29.42 21.58
N THR A 581 10.39 -29.81 22.81
CA THR A 581 10.37 -28.89 23.98
C THR A 581 11.44 -27.79 23.85
N ALA A 582 12.66 -28.16 23.49
CA ALA A 582 13.75 -27.21 23.33
C ALA A 582 13.48 -26.21 22.19
N LEU A 583 12.99 -26.73 21.08
CA LEU A 583 12.61 -25.90 19.92
C LEU A 583 11.46 -24.94 20.26
N ALA A 584 10.42 -25.46 20.91
CA ALA A 584 9.26 -24.68 21.31
C ALA A 584 9.63 -23.54 22.29
N ASP A 585 10.48 -23.84 23.28
CA ASP A 585 10.96 -22.86 24.26
C ASP A 585 11.74 -21.73 23.59
N ALA A 586 12.61 -22.07 22.63
CA ALA A 586 13.38 -21.07 21.88
C ALA A 586 12.49 -20.17 21.02
N VAL A 587 11.50 -20.75 20.35
CA VAL A 587 10.52 -19.99 19.54
C VAL A 587 9.70 -19.06 20.43
N ARG A 588 9.25 -19.55 21.58
CA ARG A 588 8.50 -18.73 22.53
C ARG A 588 9.31 -17.57 23.09
N ARG A 589 10.60 -17.80 23.42
CA ARG A 589 11.49 -16.70 23.86
C ARG A 589 11.60 -15.58 22.83
N ASN A 590 11.78 -15.95 21.59
CA ASN A 590 11.84 -14.96 20.50
C ASN A 590 10.52 -14.20 20.36
N ARG A 591 9.40 -14.92 20.35
CA ARG A 591 8.07 -14.30 20.17
C ARG A 591 7.65 -13.44 21.37
N ALA A 592 8.15 -13.74 22.55
CA ALA A 592 7.91 -12.93 23.75
C ALA A 592 8.80 -11.67 23.84
N GLY A 593 9.70 -11.48 22.88
CA GLY A 593 10.60 -10.33 22.85
C GLY A 593 11.79 -10.43 23.81
N LEU A 594 12.09 -11.63 24.29
CA LEU A 594 13.18 -11.88 25.24
C LEU A 594 14.51 -12.21 24.55
N GLN A 595 14.59 -11.97 23.25
CA GLN A 595 15.76 -12.22 22.44
C GLN A 595 16.14 -10.96 21.65
N ASP A 596 17.41 -10.86 21.22
CA ASP A 596 17.89 -9.74 20.41
C ASP A 596 17.12 -9.68 19.08
N ALA A 597 16.47 -8.55 18.82
CA ALA A 597 15.65 -8.33 17.61
C ALA A 597 16.46 -8.38 16.31
N LYS A 598 17.77 -8.24 16.35
CA LYS A 598 18.65 -8.29 15.18
C LYS A 598 18.94 -9.71 14.70
N ARG A 599 18.72 -10.71 15.55
CA ARG A 599 19.02 -12.09 15.21
C ARG A 599 17.84 -12.77 14.51
N PRO A 600 18.08 -13.86 13.77
CA PRO A 600 16.97 -14.70 13.27
C PRO A 600 16.04 -15.15 14.40
N ILE A 601 14.83 -15.57 14.08
CA ILE A 601 13.85 -16.08 15.07
C ILE A 601 14.46 -17.20 15.93
N GLY A 602 15.21 -18.09 15.29
CA GLY A 602 15.92 -19.14 15.96
C GLY A 602 17.00 -19.72 15.08
N SER A 603 18.01 -20.32 15.73
CA SER A 603 19.08 -21.03 15.06
C SER A 603 19.34 -22.34 15.81
N PHE A 604 19.33 -23.46 15.09
CA PHE A 604 19.34 -24.79 15.68
C PHE A 604 20.27 -25.73 14.93
N ILE A 605 20.93 -26.60 15.66
CA ILE A 605 21.63 -27.75 15.08
C ILE A 605 20.89 -29.01 15.52
N PHE A 606 20.42 -29.79 14.57
CA PHE A 606 19.75 -31.07 14.83
C PHE A 606 20.74 -32.21 14.61
N LEU A 607 20.95 -32.98 15.64
CA LEU A 607 21.83 -34.17 15.65
C LEU A 607 20.97 -35.41 15.77
N GLY A 608 21.46 -36.51 15.25
CA GLY A 608 20.77 -37.79 15.31
C GLY A 608 20.94 -38.61 14.04
N THR A 609 20.50 -39.86 14.12
CA THR A 609 20.51 -40.74 12.95
C THR A 609 19.50 -40.34 11.88
N THR A 610 19.62 -40.91 10.70
CA THR A 610 18.67 -40.67 9.59
C THR A 610 17.30 -41.27 9.96
N GLY A 611 16.24 -40.58 9.56
CA GLY A 611 14.86 -41.07 9.72
C GLY A 611 14.24 -40.92 11.09
N VAL A 612 14.81 -40.07 11.94
CA VAL A 612 14.30 -39.81 13.32
C VAL A 612 13.36 -38.60 13.37
N GLY A 613 13.11 -37.91 12.26
CA GLY A 613 12.16 -36.84 12.22
C GLY A 613 12.75 -35.43 12.10
N LYS A 614 14.03 -35.27 11.81
CA LYS A 614 14.69 -33.95 11.73
C LYS A 614 14.07 -33.05 10.66
N THR A 615 13.94 -33.57 9.46
CA THR A 615 13.33 -32.80 8.32
C THR A 615 11.84 -32.61 8.56
N GLU A 616 11.15 -33.60 9.09
CA GLU A 616 9.72 -33.51 9.37
C GLU A 616 9.41 -32.44 10.43
N LEU A 617 10.28 -32.31 11.44
CA LEU A 617 10.12 -31.25 12.45
C LEU A 617 10.32 -29.86 11.81
N ALA A 618 11.27 -29.71 10.91
CA ALA A 618 11.47 -28.46 10.19
C ALA A 618 10.24 -28.10 9.33
N LYS A 619 9.65 -29.06 8.65
CA LYS A 619 8.42 -28.86 7.88
C LYS A 619 7.22 -28.52 8.76
N ALA A 620 7.09 -29.22 9.89
CA ALA A 620 6.02 -28.95 10.86
C ALA A 620 6.12 -27.54 11.43
N LEU A 621 7.33 -27.08 11.69
CA LEU A 621 7.59 -25.73 12.18
C LEU A 621 7.25 -24.68 11.10
N ALA A 622 7.60 -24.92 9.85
CA ALA A 622 7.25 -24.04 8.74
C ALA A 622 5.73 -23.96 8.57
N GLU A 623 5.05 -25.10 8.64
CA GLU A 623 3.58 -25.14 8.56
C GLU A 623 2.93 -24.38 9.72
N PHE A 624 3.42 -24.55 10.91
CA PHE A 624 2.86 -23.88 12.08
C PHE A 624 3.09 -22.36 12.06
N LEU A 625 4.35 -21.93 11.85
CA LEU A 625 4.72 -20.51 11.95
C LEU A 625 4.37 -19.71 10.71
N PHE A 626 4.48 -20.30 9.54
CA PHE A 626 4.31 -19.61 8.25
C PHE A 626 3.13 -20.15 7.44
N ASP A 627 2.37 -21.06 8.03
CA ASP A 627 1.13 -21.65 7.47
C ASP A 627 1.31 -22.41 6.15
N ASP A 628 2.52 -22.71 5.76
CA ASP A 628 2.84 -23.43 4.54
C ASP A 628 4.15 -24.19 4.72
N GLU A 629 4.10 -25.52 4.65
CA GLU A 629 5.30 -26.36 4.73
C GLU A 629 6.28 -26.13 3.58
N SER A 630 5.83 -25.56 2.47
CA SER A 630 6.69 -25.21 1.34
C SER A 630 7.52 -23.94 1.60
N LEU A 631 7.23 -23.18 2.66
CA LEU A 631 8.04 -22.06 3.10
C LEU A 631 9.29 -22.55 3.83
N MET A 632 10.00 -23.42 3.18
CA MET A 632 11.26 -23.99 3.64
C MET A 632 12.26 -24.01 2.48
N THR A 633 13.43 -23.42 2.74
CA THR A 633 14.54 -23.47 1.79
C THR A 633 15.50 -24.56 2.27
N ARG A 634 15.70 -25.57 1.45
CA ARG A 634 16.60 -26.69 1.78
C ARG A 634 17.86 -26.60 0.94
N ILE A 635 19.00 -26.56 1.61
CA ILE A 635 20.32 -26.50 0.96
C ILE A 635 21.18 -27.62 1.53
N ASP A 636 21.73 -28.46 0.68
CA ASP A 636 22.63 -29.54 1.07
C ASP A 636 24.07 -29.00 1.11
N MET A 637 24.65 -28.96 2.31
CA MET A 637 26.00 -28.43 2.51
C MET A 637 27.09 -29.35 1.94
N SER A 638 26.78 -30.57 1.57
CA SER A 638 27.74 -31.45 0.87
C SER A 638 28.11 -30.91 -0.50
N GLU A 639 27.25 -30.08 -1.09
CA GLU A 639 27.54 -29.39 -2.38
C GLU A 639 28.46 -28.17 -2.21
N TYR A 640 28.77 -27.78 -0.98
CA TYR A 640 29.56 -26.60 -0.63
C TYR A 640 30.84 -26.94 0.12
N GLN A 641 31.45 -28.07 -0.21
CA GLN A 641 32.71 -28.52 0.40
C GLN A 641 33.94 -27.80 -0.18
N GLU A 642 33.83 -27.34 -1.39
CA GLU A 642 34.89 -26.64 -2.11
C GLU A 642 34.79 -25.14 -1.92
N ARG A 643 35.93 -24.46 -1.84
CA ARG A 643 35.97 -23.00 -1.64
C ARG A 643 35.25 -22.25 -2.76
N HIS A 644 35.41 -22.70 -4.01
CA HIS A 644 34.78 -22.06 -5.17
C HIS A 644 33.26 -22.19 -5.19
N SER A 645 32.72 -23.22 -4.56
CA SER A 645 31.26 -23.43 -4.49
C SER A 645 30.58 -22.53 -3.45
N VAL A 646 31.33 -21.99 -2.49
CA VAL A 646 30.78 -21.09 -1.45
C VAL A 646 30.16 -19.83 -2.07
N SER A 647 30.72 -19.31 -3.15
CA SER A 647 30.19 -18.15 -3.86
C SER A 647 28.77 -18.36 -4.40
N ARG A 648 28.32 -19.61 -4.56
CA ARG A 648 26.94 -19.91 -5.01
C ARG A 648 25.89 -19.57 -3.96
N LEU A 649 26.28 -19.45 -2.68
CA LEU A 649 25.36 -19.08 -1.60
C LEU A 649 24.94 -17.60 -1.67
N ILE A 650 25.88 -16.72 -1.98
CA ILE A 650 25.68 -15.27 -2.02
C ILE A 650 25.67 -14.70 -3.46
N GLY A 651 26.06 -15.50 -4.43
CA GLY A 651 26.21 -15.13 -5.81
C GLY A 651 27.66 -14.88 -6.22
N ALA A 652 27.95 -15.04 -7.52
CA ALA A 652 29.26 -14.83 -8.07
C ALA A 652 29.60 -13.33 -8.13
N PRO A 653 30.90 -12.94 -7.98
CA PRO A 653 31.32 -11.56 -8.16
C PRO A 653 31.03 -11.01 -9.55
N PRO A 654 30.94 -9.68 -9.73
CA PRO A 654 30.75 -9.08 -11.05
C PRO A 654 31.82 -9.53 -12.04
N GLY A 655 31.37 -9.93 -13.24
CA GLY A 655 32.25 -10.42 -14.30
C GLY A 655 32.50 -11.93 -14.29
N TYR A 656 32.00 -12.65 -13.30
CA TYR A 656 32.11 -14.11 -13.22
C TYR A 656 30.80 -14.78 -13.67
N VAL A 657 30.92 -16.06 -14.08
CA VAL A 657 29.75 -16.85 -14.49
C VAL A 657 28.82 -17.03 -13.29
N GLY A 658 27.53 -16.79 -13.51
CA GLY A 658 26.50 -16.88 -12.47
C GLY A 658 26.20 -15.58 -11.73
N TYR A 659 26.82 -14.47 -12.11
CA TYR A 659 26.55 -13.16 -11.50
C TYR A 659 25.06 -12.77 -11.60
N ASP A 660 24.45 -12.99 -12.77
CA ASP A 660 23.06 -12.62 -13.03
C ASP A 660 22.05 -13.51 -12.29
N GLU A 661 22.45 -14.73 -11.95
CA GLU A 661 21.58 -15.71 -11.29
C GLU A 661 21.39 -15.45 -9.80
N GLY A 662 22.29 -14.69 -9.18
CA GLY A 662 22.29 -14.43 -7.74
C GLY A 662 22.74 -15.64 -6.91
N GLY A 663 22.71 -15.50 -5.58
CA GLY A 663 23.10 -16.54 -4.64
C GLY A 663 21.94 -17.47 -4.30
N GLN A 664 22.22 -18.75 -4.15
CA GLN A 664 21.19 -19.74 -3.82
C GLN A 664 20.52 -19.44 -2.49
N LEU A 665 21.30 -19.11 -1.45
CA LEU A 665 20.77 -18.76 -0.14
C LEU A 665 20.14 -17.36 -0.12
N THR A 666 20.83 -16.36 -0.64
CA THR A 666 20.37 -14.97 -0.63
C THR A 666 19.10 -14.78 -1.45
N GLU A 667 19.03 -15.37 -2.65
CA GLU A 667 17.81 -15.30 -3.48
C GLU A 667 16.63 -16.01 -2.86
N ALA A 668 16.84 -17.19 -2.29
CA ALA A 668 15.78 -17.95 -1.64
C ALA A 668 15.15 -17.17 -0.49
N VAL A 669 15.97 -16.55 0.36
CA VAL A 669 15.48 -15.77 1.50
C VAL A 669 14.91 -14.42 1.04
N ARG A 670 15.48 -13.80 0.02
CA ARG A 670 14.92 -12.57 -0.55
C ARG A 670 13.50 -12.80 -1.07
N ARG A 671 13.24 -13.92 -1.71
CA ARG A 671 11.92 -14.29 -2.25
C ARG A 671 10.95 -14.74 -1.15
N LYS A 672 11.47 -15.43 -0.13
CA LYS A 672 10.69 -15.98 0.97
C LYS A 672 11.33 -15.56 2.30
N PRO A 673 11.16 -14.28 2.70
CA PRO A 673 11.79 -13.75 3.90
C PRO A 673 11.26 -14.38 5.20
N TYR A 674 10.10 -15.01 5.12
CA TYR A 674 9.47 -15.76 6.20
C TYR A 674 9.52 -17.23 5.86
N SER A 675 10.59 -17.88 6.29
CA SER A 675 10.81 -19.28 5.94
C SER A 675 11.71 -19.96 6.95
N VAL A 676 11.71 -21.28 6.91
CA VAL A 676 12.70 -22.11 7.55
C VAL A 676 13.84 -22.35 6.57
N VAL A 677 15.05 -22.03 6.94
CA VAL A 677 16.25 -22.34 6.17
C VAL A 677 16.86 -23.61 6.74
N LEU A 678 16.79 -24.68 5.97
CA LEU A 678 17.30 -25.99 6.38
C LEU A 678 18.62 -26.26 5.66
N LEU A 679 19.71 -26.34 6.41
CA LEU A 679 21.06 -26.61 5.92
C LEU A 679 21.45 -28.03 6.32
N ASP A 680 21.37 -28.97 5.38
CA ASP A 680 21.67 -30.38 5.65
C ASP A 680 23.18 -30.65 5.64
N GLU A 681 23.62 -31.54 6.51
CA GLU A 681 24.99 -32.00 6.58
C GLU A 681 26.00 -30.86 6.78
N ILE A 682 25.76 -30.03 7.79
CA ILE A 682 26.55 -28.82 8.05
C ILE A 682 28.05 -29.12 8.30
N GLU A 683 28.40 -30.30 8.82
CA GLU A 683 29.78 -30.71 9.05
C GLU A 683 30.61 -30.85 7.78
N LYS A 684 29.95 -31.01 6.63
CA LYS A 684 30.60 -31.10 5.31
C LYS A 684 30.90 -29.78 4.66
N ALA A 685 30.35 -28.67 5.19
CA ALA A 685 30.54 -27.36 4.61
C ALA A 685 31.99 -26.87 4.72
N HIS A 686 32.42 -26.14 3.70
CA HIS A 686 33.72 -25.46 3.73
C HIS A 686 33.74 -24.42 4.85
N PRO A 687 34.90 -24.21 5.53
CA PRO A 687 34.99 -23.23 6.63
C PRO A 687 34.49 -21.82 6.29
N ASP A 688 34.58 -21.40 5.04
CA ASP A 688 34.06 -20.09 4.59
C ASP A 688 32.53 -19.97 4.67
N VAL A 689 31.81 -21.09 4.59
CA VAL A 689 30.35 -21.11 4.79
C VAL A 689 30.01 -20.69 6.21
N PHE A 690 30.79 -21.11 7.21
CA PHE A 690 30.57 -20.73 8.59
C PHE A 690 30.78 -19.24 8.83
N ASN A 691 31.67 -18.59 8.07
CA ASN A 691 31.86 -17.14 8.14
C ASN A 691 30.62 -16.39 7.62
N ILE A 692 30.03 -16.89 6.55
CA ILE A 692 28.78 -16.33 6.01
C ILE A 692 27.65 -16.51 7.01
N LEU A 693 27.51 -17.70 7.58
CA LEU A 693 26.46 -18.00 8.55
C LEU A 693 26.63 -17.24 9.86
N LEU A 694 27.86 -16.97 10.29
CA LEU A 694 28.13 -16.14 11.47
C LEU A 694 27.54 -14.73 11.30
N GLN A 695 27.68 -14.13 10.13
CA GLN A 695 27.11 -12.85 9.83
C GLN A 695 25.57 -12.88 9.93
N VAL A 696 24.96 -13.93 9.40
CA VAL A 696 23.50 -14.15 9.48
C VAL A 696 23.06 -14.30 10.93
N LEU A 697 23.79 -15.08 11.72
CA LEU A 697 23.43 -15.34 13.12
C LEU A 697 23.61 -14.12 14.02
N ASP A 698 24.61 -13.28 13.75
CA ASP A 698 24.87 -12.09 14.56
C ASP A 698 24.00 -10.90 14.16
N ASP A 699 23.91 -10.62 12.86
CA ASP A 699 23.31 -9.39 12.35
C ASP A 699 21.92 -9.61 11.76
N GLY A 700 21.52 -10.86 11.53
CA GLY A 700 20.25 -11.17 10.89
C GLY A 700 20.15 -10.70 9.44
N ARG A 701 21.27 -10.49 8.79
CA ARG A 701 21.32 -10.03 7.40
C ARG A 701 22.59 -10.49 6.69
N LEU A 702 22.47 -10.55 5.39
CA LEU A 702 23.58 -10.99 4.52
C LEU A 702 23.53 -10.17 3.23
N THR A 703 24.67 -9.61 2.83
CA THR A 703 24.77 -8.85 1.59
C THR A 703 25.06 -9.80 0.42
N ASP A 704 24.26 -9.70 -0.64
CA ASP A 704 24.43 -10.52 -1.84
C ASP A 704 25.51 -9.93 -2.77
N ASN A 705 25.76 -10.61 -3.90
CA ASN A 705 26.75 -10.21 -4.89
C ASN A 705 26.43 -8.89 -5.61
N LYS A 706 25.18 -8.43 -5.55
CA LYS A 706 24.71 -7.18 -6.16
C LYS A 706 24.66 -6.02 -5.17
N GLY A 707 25.16 -6.21 -3.96
CA GLY A 707 25.17 -5.22 -2.90
C GLY A 707 23.85 -5.08 -2.16
N ARG A 708 22.86 -5.92 -2.44
CA ARG A 708 21.58 -5.90 -1.74
C ARG A 708 21.70 -6.58 -0.39
N VAL A 709 21.11 -5.96 0.64
CA VAL A 709 21.06 -6.55 1.98
C VAL A 709 19.82 -7.44 2.07
N VAL A 710 20.04 -8.73 2.33
CA VAL A 710 18.97 -9.72 2.50
C VAL A 710 18.70 -9.88 3.99
N ASP A 711 17.43 -9.76 4.38
CA ASP A 711 17.00 -9.82 5.78
C ASP A 711 16.67 -11.26 6.19
N PHE A 712 17.34 -11.74 7.25
CA PHE A 712 17.13 -13.07 7.84
C PHE A 712 16.41 -13.02 9.18
N LYS A 713 15.99 -11.84 9.64
CA LYS A 713 15.39 -11.69 10.99
C LYS A 713 14.12 -12.50 11.20
N ASN A 714 13.41 -12.79 10.13
CA ASN A 714 12.15 -13.53 10.18
C ASN A 714 12.30 -14.97 9.73
N THR A 715 13.53 -15.48 9.66
CA THR A 715 13.82 -16.87 9.32
C THR A 715 14.19 -17.66 10.56
N ILE A 716 13.96 -18.96 10.45
CA ILE A 716 14.48 -19.94 11.40
C ILE A 716 15.53 -20.74 10.67
N ILE A 717 16.74 -20.79 11.22
CA ILE A 717 17.86 -21.50 10.64
C ILE A 717 18.04 -22.83 11.34
N ILE A 718 17.88 -23.91 10.61
CA ILE A 718 18.03 -25.27 11.11
C ILE A 718 19.15 -25.94 10.32
N MET A 719 20.16 -26.42 11.04
CA MET A 719 21.26 -27.16 10.48
C MET A 719 21.17 -28.60 10.94
N THR A 720 21.31 -29.55 10.04
CA THR A 720 21.31 -30.96 10.42
C THR A 720 22.72 -31.53 10.32
N SER A 721 23.02 -32.49 11.16
CA SER A 721 24.29 -33.19 11.16
C SER A 721 24.11 -34.67 11.55
N ASN A 722 24.86 -35.51 10.89
CA ASN A 722 24.95 -36.93 11.19
C ASN A 722 26.18 -37.26 12.02
N ILE A 723 26.86 -36.28 12.58
CA ILE A 723 28.02 -36.49 13.46
C ILE A 723 27.63 -37.43 14.59
N GLY A 724 28.41 -38.46 14.76
CA GLY A 724 28.20 -39.45 15.84
C GLY A 724 27.08 -40.44 15.57
N ALA A 725 26.49 -40.46 14.37
CA ALA A 725 25.42 -41.41 14.04
C ALA A 725 25.85 -42.85 14.23
N HIS A 726 27.10 -43.21 13.91
CA HIS A 726 27.66 -44.55 14.07
C HIS A 726 27.79 -44.93 15.54
N ILE A 727 28.11 -43.99 16.43
CA ILE A 727 28.17 -44.20 17.88
C ILE A 727 26.78 -44.51 18.41
N ILE A 728 25.79 -43.71 17.98
CA ILE A 728 24.40 -43.92 18.40
C ILE A 728 23.90 -45.29 17.99
N GLN A 729 24.20 -45.73 16.78
CA GLN A 729 23.80 -47.04 16.26
C GLN A 729 24.46 -48.19 17.02
N GLU A 730 25.75 -48.11 17.35
CA GLU A 730 26.44 -49.10 18.13
C GLU A 730 25.89 -49.24 19.56
N ARG A 731 25.60 -48.12 20.19
CA ARG A 731 25.07 -48.09 21.55
C ARG A 731 23.61 -48.56 21.64
N LEU A 732 22.87 -48.48 20.57
CA LEU A 732 21.50 -49.00 20.43
C LEU A 732 21.45 -50.55 20.46
N LYS A 733 22.50 -51.25 20.09
CA LYS A 733 22.55 -52.70 20.00
C LYS A 733 22.48 -53.41 21.34
N GLY A 734 22.30 -52.79 22.43
CA GLY A 734 22.22 -53.43 23.73
C GLY A 734 21.27 -52.72 24.69
N ILE A 735 20.41 -51.90 24.15
CA ILE A 735 19.46 -51.08 24.93
C ILE A 735 18.18 -51.87 25.21
N ASP A 736 17.79 -51.95 26.48
CA ASP A 736 16.47 -52.32 26.93
C ASP A 736 15.73 -51.03 27.44
N GLU A 737 14.45 -51.12 27.72
CA GLU A 737 13.66 -49.97 28.19
C GLU A 737 14.15 -49.43 29.56
N ASN A 738 14.82 -50.26 30.38
CA ASN A 738 15.26 -49.87 31.72
C ASN A 738 16.52 -49.00 31.73
N ASN A 739 17.42 -49.16 30.75
CA ASN A 739 18.68 -48.41 30.66
C ASN A 739 18.74 -47.41 29.51
N ARG A 740 17.67 -47.28 28.74
CA ARG A 740 17.62 -46.47 27.54
C ARG A 740 18.02 -45.01 27.81
N ASP A 741 17.41 -44.36 28.78
CA ASP A 741 17.63 -42.95 29.08
C ASP A 741 19.07 -42.68 29.52
N GLU A 742 19.63 -43.54 30.34
CA GLU A 742 21.02 -43.43 30.83
C GLU A 742 22.03 -43.62 29.70
N VAL A 743 21.83 -44.59 28.84
CA VAL A 743 22.69 -44.84 27.69
C VAL A 743 22.60 -43.73 26.67
N LEU A 744 21.40 -43.20 26.40
CA LEU A 744 21.20 -42.06 25.49
C LEU A 744 21.88 -40.80 26.01
N ASP A 745 21.82 -40.50 27.32
CA ASP A 745 22.46 -39.34 27.91
C ASP A 745 24.00 -39.42 27.75
N LYS A 746 24.59 -40.55 27.98
CA LYS A 746 26.02 -40.76 27.78
C LYS A 746 26.42 -40.64 26.31
N THR A 747 25.60 -41.21 25.43
CA THR A 747 25.85 -41.17 23.98
C THR A 747 25.72 -39.74 23.45
N ASN A 748 24.71 -39.01 23.88
CA ASN A 748 24.50 -37.61 23.53
C ASN A 748 25.69 -36.75 23.96
N HIS A 749 26.23 -36.99 25.14
CA HIS A 749 27.41 -36.27 25.62
C HIS A 749 28.64 -36.55 24.74
N GLU A 750 28.87 -37.79 24.36
CA GLU A 750 29.95 -38.15 23.44
C GLU A 750 29.79 -37.50 22.06
N VAL A 751 28.58 -37.50 21.52
CA VAL A 751 28.29 -36.86 20.21
C VAL A 751 28.49 -35.36 20.30
N TYR A 752 28.08 -34.73 21.40
CA TYR A 752 28.27 -33.30 21.62
C TYR A 752 29.77 -32.94 21.67
N GLU A 753 30.59 -33.75 22.32
CA GLU A 753 32.04 -33.55 22.34
C GLU A 753 32.65 -33.67 20.91
N MET A 754 32.17 -34.63 20.12
CA MET A 754 32.58 -34.75 18.73
C MET A 754 32.21 -33.56 17.91
N LEU A 755 31.03 -32.98 18.11
CA LEU A 755 30.58 -31.80 17.46
C LEU A 755 31.49 -30.59 17.75
N LYS A 756 31.90 -30.44 19.02
CA LYS A 756 32.81 -29.36 19.43
C LYS A 756 34.18 -29.46 18.75
N GLN A 757 34.65 -30.66 18.44
CA GLN A 757 35.89 -30.88 17.74
C GLN A 757 35.79 -30.61 16.23
N THR A 758 34.60 -30.75 15.66
CA THR A 758 34.37 -30.63 14.21
C THR A 758 33.97 -29.25 13.83
N ILE A 759 33.16 -28.58 14.64
CA ILE A 759 32.65 -27.23 14.35
C ILE A 759 33.28 -26.25 15.34
N ARG A 760 33.70 -25.09 14.84
CA ARG A 760 34.38 -24.05 15.64
C ARG A 760 33.52 -23.59 16.84
N PRO A 761 34.12 -23.40 18.01
CA PRO A 761 33.40 -22.92 19.20
C PRO A 761 32.70 -21.60 19.00
N GLU A 762 33.29 -20.69 18.21
CA GLU A 762 32.67 -19.37 17.84
C GLU A 762 31.31 -19.56 17.23
N PHE A 763 31.18 -20.49 16.32
CA PHE A 763 29.95 -20.79 15.62
C PHE A 763 28.92 -21.43 16.55
N LEU A 764 29.35 -22.42 17.33
CA LEU A 764 28.48 -23.14 18.27
C LEU A 764 27.90 -22.22 19.35
N ASN A 765 28.68 -21.21 19.78
CA ASN A 765 28.23 -20.26 20.79
C ASN A 765 27.12 -19.32 20.26
N ARG A 766 26.99 -19.20 18.95
CA ARG A 766 25.96 -18.37 18.33
C ARG A 766 24.67 -19.13 18.04
N ILE A 767 24.68 -20.45 18.14
CA ILE A 767 23.52 -21.29 17.94
C ILE A 767 22.64 -21.24 19.19
N ASP A 768 21.34 -21.03 19.02
CA ASP A 768 20.40 -20.95 20.14
C ASP A 768 20.30 -22.30 20.90
N GLU A 769 20.12 -23.38 20.16
CA GLU A 769 20.04 -24.72 20.75
C GLU A 769 20.68 -25.77 19.86
N ILE A 770 21.39 -26.71 20.48
CA ILE A 770 21.86 -27.94 19.85
C ILE A 770 20.93 -29.06 20.33
N ILE A 771 20.18 -29.64 19.40
CA ILE A 771 19.08 -30.55 19.72
C ILE A 771 19.45 -31.95 19.28
N MET A 772 19.42 -32.88 20.23
CA MET A 772 19.66 -34.30 19.98
C MET A 772 18.35 -35.02 19.72
N PHE A 773 18.24 -35.65 18.57
CA PHE A 773 17.10 -36.49 18.23
C PHE A 773 17.36 -37.91 18.74
N ALA A 774 16.42 -38.43 19.49
CA ALA A 774 16.50 -39.78 20.00
C ALA A 774 16.12 -40.81 18.94
N PRO A 775 16.70 -41.99 18.91
CA PRO A 775 16.24 -43.09 18.08
C PRO A 775 14.80 -43.44 18.38
N LEU A 776 14.05 -43.78 17.33
CA LEU A 776 12.63 -44.10 17.48
C LEU A 776 12.40 -45.44 18.17
N LYS A 777 11.42 -45.46 19.07
CA LYS A 777 10.92 -46.68 19.72
C LYS A 777 9.95 -47.40 18.77
N LYS A 778 9.75 -48.72 18.97
CA LYS A 778 8.77 -49.48 18.17
C LYS A 778 7.35 -48.95 18.29
N SER A 779 6.95 -48.49 19.47
CA SER A 779 5.64 -47.86 19.69
C SER A 779 5.47 -46.54 18.88
N GLU A 780 6.55 -45.81 18.72
CA GLU A 780 6.56 -44.55 17.93
C GLU A 780 6.44 -44.83 16.44
N ILE A 781 7.03 -45.94 15.95
CA ILE A 781 6.87 -46.36 14.56
C ILE A 781 5.39 -46.67 14.26
N VAL A 782 4.70 -47.31 15.19
CA VAL A 782 3.25 -47.57 15.08
C VAL A 782 2.48 -46.23 14.89
N ASP A 783 2.81 -45.27 15.70
CA ASP A 783 2.16 -43.94 15.59
C ASP A 783 2.47 -43.24 14.25
N ILE A 784 3.67 -43.41 13.72
CA ILE A 784 4.05 -42.88 12.39
C ILE A 784 3.23 -43.57 11.31
N VAL A 785 3.04 -44.88 11.39
CA VAL A 785 2.19 -45.61 10.43
C VAL A 785 0.76 -45.06 10.46
N ARG A 786 0.20 -44.80 11.64
CA ARG A 786 -1.13 -44.24 11.78
C ARG A 786 -1.23 -42.82 11.15
N LEU A 787 -0.22 -41.98 11.36
CA LEU A 787 -0.18 -40.64 10.73
C LEU A 787 -0.12 -40.72 9.21
N GLN A 788 0.73 -41.59 8.67
CA GLN A 788 0.84 -41.80 7.23
C GLN A 788 -0.47 -42.37 6.64
N PHE A 789 -1.11 -43.27 7.36
CA PHE A 789 -2.41 -43.82 6.96
C PHE A 789 -3.52 -42.77 6.98
N ASN A 790 -3.53 -41.84 7.94
CA ASN A 790 -4.49 -40.74 7.98
C ASN A 790 -4.37 -39.85 6.75
N GLY A 791 -3.19 -39.65 6.23
CA GLY A 791 -2.97 -38.94 4.95
C GLY A 791 -3.64 -39.68 3.78
N VAL A 792 -3.49 -41.01 3.73
CA VAL A 792 -4.15 -41.87 2.73
C VAL A 792 -5.67 -41.81 2.89
N LYS A 793 -6.15 -41.82 4.12
CA LYS A 793 -7.58 -41.76 4.44
C LYS A 793 -8.20 -40.46 3.92
N LYS A 794 -7.55 -39.31 4.15
CA LYS A 794 -8.02 -38.02 3.63
C LYS A 794 -8.04 -37.97 2.10
N MET A 795 -7.03 -38.55 1.47
CA MET A 795 -6.94 -38.60 0.00
C MET A 795 -8.10 -39.40 -0.59
N LEU A 796 -8.49 -40.52 0.01
CA LEU A 796 -9.58 -41.36 -0.43
C LEU A 796 -10.97 -40.78 -0.10
N GLU A 797 -11.10 -40.05 1.02
CA GLU A 797 -12.35 -39.33 1.34
C GLU A 797 -12.71 -38.32 0.26
N ASN A 798 -11.70 -37.62 -0.31
CA ASN A 798 -11.91 -36.70 -1.42
C ASN A 798 -12.48 -37.40 -2.66
N ASN A 799 -12.25 -38.70 -2.79
CA ASN A 799 -12.78 -39.53 -3.87
C ASN A 799 -14.06 -40.31 -3.47
N GLY A 800 -14.60 -40.04 -2.31
CA GLY A 800 -15.81 -40.66 -1.81
C GLY A 800 -15.65 -42.07 -1.24
N ILE A 801 -14.42 -42.46 -0.93
CA ILE A 801 -14.08 -43.79 -0.40
C ILE A 801 -13.66 -43.69 1.05
N ALA A 802 -14.34 -44.42 1.93
CA ALA A 802 -13.99 -44.55 3.34
C ALA A 802 -13.03 -45.72 3.56
N ILE A 803 -11.92 -45.50 4.25
CA ILE A 803 -10.95 -46.53 4.55
C ILE A 803 -10.61 -46.56 6.03
N GLU A 804 -10.52 -47.73 6.60
CA GLU A 804 -10.09 -47.96 8.00
C GLU A 804 -9.02 -49.03 8.02
N ILE A 805 -8.22 -49.03 9.07
CA ILE A 805 -7.11 -49.98 9.22
C ILE A 805 -7.25 -50.70 10.58
N SER A 806 -7.06 -51.99 10.58
CA SER A 806 -7.03 -52.78 11.82
C SER A 806 -5.71 -52.62 12.56
N ASP A 807 -5.69 -52.82 13.88
CA ASP A 807 -4.52 -52.77 14.69
C ASP A 807 -3.43 -53.75 14.25
N LYS A 808 -3.85 -54.93 13.80
CA LYS A 808 -2.93 -55.93 13.25
C LYS A 808 -2.22 -55.46 12.01
N ALA A 809 -2.94 -54.77 11.14
CA ALA A 809 -2.38 -54.21 9.90
C ALA A 809 -1.40 -53.08 10.21
N VAL A 810 -1.70 -52.22 11.17
CA VAL A 810 -0.77 -51.20 11.67
C VAL A 810 0.52 -51.81 12.21
N GLN A 811 0.41 -52.84 13.02
CA GLN A 811 1.57 -53.54 13.56
C GLN A 811 2.41 -54.17 12.44
N TRP A 812 1.74 -54.80 11.49
CA TRP A 812 2.43 -55.40 10.34
C TRP A 812 3.19 -54.35 9.50
N LEU A 813 2.58 -53.22 9.21
CA LEU A 813 3.22 -52.14 8.51
C LEU A 813 4.37 -51.50 9.29
N ALA A 814 4.22 -51.38 10.60
CA ALA A 814 5.26 -50.86 11.47
C ALA A 814 6.51 -51.79 11.49
N GLU A 815 6.32 -53.08 11.55
CA GLU A 815 7.42 -54.06 11.51
C GLU A 815 8.11 -54.09 10.14
N ALA A 816 7.33 -54.01 9.04
CA ALA A 816 7.88 -53.97 7.71
C ALA A 816 8.59 -52.66 7.40
N GLY A 817 8.13 -51.54 7.97
CA GLY A 817 8.69 -50.20 7.76
C GLY A 817 9.83 -49.82 8.74
N TYR A 818 10.16 -50.65 9.70
CA TYR A 818 11.22 -50.37 10.66
C TYR A 818 12.57 -50.83 10.13
N ASP A 819 13.55 -49.93 10.15
CA ASP A 819 14.94 -50.26 9.84
C ASP A 819 15.82 -49.66 10.94
N PRO A 820 16.66 -50.45 11.58
CA PRO A 820 17.56 -49.93 12.63
C PRO A 820 18.50 -48.83 12.16
N GLN A 821 18.83 -48.85 10.86
CA GLN A 821 19.74 -47.88 10.25
C GLN A 821 19.05 -46.61 9.75
N PHE A 822 17.86 -46.75 9.17
CA PHE A 822 17.11 -45.65 8.57
C PHE A 822 15.85 -45.25 9.34
N GLY A 823 15.60 -45.83 10.49
CA GLY A 823 14.46 -45.53 11.36
C GLY A 823 13.10 -45.78 10.68
N ALA A 824 12.26 -44.80 10.65
CA ALA A 824 10.94 -44.84 10.02
C ALA A 824 10.95 -44.44 8.53
N ARG A 825 12.09 -44.16 7.93
CA ARG A 825 12.19 -43.72 6.54
C ARG A 825 11.54 -44.68 5.55
N PRO A 826 11.64 -46.01 5.74
CA PRO A 826 11.00 -46.99 4.87
C PRO A 826 9.48 -47.06 4.96
N VAL A 827 8.86 -46.53 6.02
CA VAL A 827 7.40 -46.63 6.29
C VAL A 827 6.57 -46.13 5.09
N LYS A 828 6.89 -44.96 4.56
CA LYS A 828 6.18 -44.39 3.43
C LYS A 828 6.25 -45.30 2.19
N ARG A 829 7.41 -45.88 1.94
CA ARG A 829 7.63 -46.79 0.80
C ARG A 829 6.87 -48.10 0.99
N VAL A 830 6.84 -48.64 2.22
CA VAL A 830 6.09 -49.85 2.55
C VAL A 830 4.59 -49.62 2.34
N ILE A 831 4.05 -48.53 2.83
CA ILE A 831 2.65 -48.15 2.63
C ILE A 831 2.35 -48.03 1.12
N GLN A 832 3.20 -47.39 0.37
CA GLN A 832 3.03 -47.25 -1.08
C GLN A 832 3.00 -48.61 -1.78
N ARG A 833 3.91 -49.49 -1.45
CA ARG A 833 4.02 -50.81 -2.09
C ARG A 833 2.92 -51.79 -1.69
N THR A 834 2.61 -51.85 -0.42
CA THR A 834 1.67 -52.85 0.10
C THR A 834 0.23 -52.39 0.13
N LEU A 835 -0.02 -51.08 0.18
CA LEU A 835 -1.35 -50.54 0.36
C LEU A 835 -1.80 -49.76 -0.88
N LEU A 836 -1.08 -48.74 -1.27
CA LEU A 836 -1.50 -47.85 -2.35
C LEU A 836 -1.48 -48.52 -3.71
N ASN A 837 -0.47 -49.34 -4.02
CA ASN A 837 -0.38 -50.03 -5.33
C ASN A 837 -1.54 -51.01 -5.54
N ASP A 838 -1.84 -51.83 -4.53
CA ASP A 838 -2.95 -52.81 -4.62
C ASP A 838 -4.31 -52.10 -4.62
N LEU A 839 -4.49 -51.07 -3.79
CA LEU A 839 -5.71 -50.32 -3.72
C LEU A 839 -5.98 -49.58 -5.05
N SER A 840 -4.97 -49.03 -5.68
CA SER A 840 -5.10 -48.33 -6.96
C SER A 840 -5.55 -49.27 -8.06
N LYS A 841 -5.06 -50.51 -8.07
CA LYS A 841 -5.51 -51.55 -9.01
C LYS A 841 -6.99 -51.88 -8.82
N GLN A 842 -7.44 -52.02 -7.58
CA GLN A 842 -8.85 -52.29 -7.26
C GLN A 842 -9.78 -51.14 -7.64
N ILE A 843 -9.35 -49.89 -7.43
CA ILE A 843 -10.12 -48.72 -7.84
C ILE A 843 -10.24 -48.65 -9.37
N LEU A 844 -9.16 -48.87 -10.10
CA LEU A 844 -9.14 -48.83 -11.58
C LEU A 844 -9.92 -50.00 -12.19
N ALA A 845 -9.96 -51.17 -11.52
CA ALA A 845 -10.73 -52.31 -11.93
C ALA A 845 -12.21 -52.19 -11.55
N GLU A 846 -12.63 -51.07 -10.95
CA GLU A 846 -13.99 -50.85 -10.47
C GLU A 846 -14.48 -51.85 -9.42
N GLU A 847 -13.56 -52.55 -8.76
CA GLU A 847 -13.87 -53.45 -7.65
C GLU A 847 -14.25 -52.66 -6.38
N VAL A 848 -13.84 -51.38 -6.34
CA VAL A 848 -14.17 -50.41 -5.29
C VAL A 848 -14.90 -49.27 -5.95
N SER A 849 -16.16 -49.03 -5.57
CA SER A 849 -16.98 -47.92 -6.08
C SER A 849 -17.00 -46.77 -5.08
N LYS A 850 -17.51 -45.61 -5.55
CA LYS A 850 -17.86 -44.48 -4.66
C LYS A 850 -18.86 -45.03 -3.59
N ASP A 851 -18.68 -44.50 -2.37
CA ASP A 851 -19.47 -44.92 -1.19
C ASP A 851 -19.11 -46.29 -0.62
N SER A 852 -17.98 -46.86 -1.07
CA SER A 852 -17.48 -48.09 -0.50
C SER A 852 -16.75 -47.84 0.80
N ARG A 853 -16.83 -48.76 1.74
CA ARG A 853 -16.10 -48.80 2.97
C ARG A 853 -15.07 -49.93 2.93
N ILE A 854 -13.82 -49.62 3.05
CA ILE A 854 -12.74 -50.56 2.97
C ILE A 854 -12.07 -50.71 4.35
N VAL A 855 -11.83 -51.94 4.77
CA VAL A 855 -11.07 -52.25 5.99
C VAL A 855 -9.79 -52.93 5.57
N VAL A 856 -8.65 -52.34 5.97
CA VAL A 856 -7.34 -52.92 5.76
C VAL A 856 -7.02 -53.86 6.94
N ASP A 857 -6.75 -55.13 6.65
CA ASP A 857 -6.45 -56.14 7.64
C ASP A 857 -5.31 -57.03 7.16
N VAL A 858 -4.88 -57.96 8.02
CA VAL A 858 -3.80 -58.90 7.76
C VAL A 858 -4.35 -60.33 7.80
N LYS A 859 -4.14 -61.09 6.74
CA LYS A 859 -4.44 -62.52 6.64
C LYS A 859 -3.21 -63.23 6.03
N ASP A 860 -2.78 -64.32 6.65
CA ASP A 860 -1.66 -65.13 6.14
C ASP A 860 -0.39 -64.31 5.90
N ASP A 861 -0.09 -63.39 6.84
CA ASP A 861 1.03 -62.48 6.79
C ASP A 861 1.06 -61.55 5.55
N LYS A 862 -0.08 -61.22 5.04
CA LYS A 862 -0.28 -60.29 3.93
C LYS A 862 -1.36 -59.27 4.20
N ILE A 863 -1.18 -58.04 3.71
CA ILE A 863 -2.20 -57.02 3.76
C ILE A 863 -3.35 -57.41 2.80
N VAL A 864 -4.57 -57.38 3.33
CA VAL A 864 -5.78 -57.67 2.59
C VAL A 864 -6.78 -56.54 2.76
N PHE A 865 -7.61 -56.34 1.74
CA PHE A 865 -8.63 -55.30 1.76
C PHE A 865 -10.02 -55.97 1.82
N GLU A 866 -10.78 -55.64 2.84
CA GLU A 866 -12.15 -56.12 3.01
C GLU A 866 -13.11 -54.99 2.66
N ASN A 867 -14.00 -55.21 1.70
CA ASN A 867 -15.03 -54.28 1.31
C ASN A 867 -16.27 -54.57 2.15
N LYS A 868 -16.66 -53.62 3.00
CA LYS A 868 -17.87 -53.75 3.85
C LYS A 868 -18.98 -52.79 3.37
#